data_29c7ed8ad3ea54996dc9b3a00a850979
#
_entry.id   29c7ed8ad3ea54996dc9b3a00a850979
#
_cell.length_a   1.000
_cell.length_b   1.000
_cell.length_c   1.000
_cell.angle_alpha   90.00
_cell.angle_beta   90.00
_cell.angle_gamma   90.00
#
_symmetry.space_group_name_H-M   'P 1'
#
loop_
_entity.id
_entity.type
_entity.pdbx_description
1 polymer ?
#
loop_
_entity_poly.entity_id
_entity_poly.type
_entity_poly.pdbx_seq_one_letter_code
_entity_poly.pdbx_strand_id
1 'polypeptide(L)'
;MNCPKCNKPNREKAVFCKWCGTNVVTKATEPLRELVGMETVKNQLQDLVNTCESLALRAQRSGISIRLGMDMIITGNTGTGKTKLAGVLQKLLYSSGIIKKPAMKVVDAVDYEEFAKEWEKNTADLKGGILCIENVQKLLPSGAANDINKLDKLFSCMDKWNNDPIVILSGLSSAFKEFLVSNPDVRNRFEYYFDLKDFSMEELKQLCIHELKKRYGIALSEEADAKLERVFKNEMRQKSDDFGNGHLAVKKAADIFANTIKRDPNASVAIPEDIPGKEFRQKSYEEIMAELDEFVGIDEIKATVQKIINKIDFERERKGAGAKREVKDHFLFLGNPGTGKTTIARIFADILNSLEVLPIGQLVEVSRKELVAGYVGQTALAVEKYVDMAMGGVLFIDEAYTLKQGDNDQFGQEAIDTLLKLVEDRRGQFVAIAAGYTKEMGEFLSSNSGMASRFNETVTFRDYKADELTEIFRRQVKKEHLTLDEEAEAFIRNYFSKMYLTRTRNFGNAREVRNAMDRAIKNQGVRLLELKGTPDYDASMVHVLTRADIEGEESKNIKSLDVVLAELNEFVGMDSVKAEIRALANKIAMDKEMMEMGIADAEVTPVHIVLTGNPGTGKTTIACKLGEVFKAIGLLPTDKVVEKERKHLISTYQNETAKLVDKACDEAMGGILFIDEAYALMPCLLYPSPSP
;
A
#
# COMPACT_ATOMS: atom_id res chain seq x y z
N MET A 1 -37.53 -17.76 35.58
CA MET A 1 -36.23 -17.81 34.87
C MET A 1 -35.16 -17.07 35.69
N ASN A 2 -33.90 -17.49 35.60
CA ASN A 2 -32.82 -16.76 36.26
C ASN A 2 -32.24 -15.69 35.32
N CYS A 3 -31.82 -14.56 35.87
CA CYS A 3 -31.20 -13.49 35.13
C CYS A 3 -29.83 -13.92 34.57
N PRO A 4 -29.52 -13.74 33.30
CA PRO A 4 -28.24 -14.13 32.72
C PRO A 4 -27.05 -13.33 33.30
N LYS A 5 -27.28 -12.14 33.85
CA LYS A 5 -26.21 -11.27 34.40
C LYS A 5 -25.97 -11.51 35.91
N CYS A 6 -27.02 -11.59 36.72
CA CYS A 6 -26.87 -11.70 38.17
C CYS A 6 -27.32 -13.06 38.77
N ASN A 7 -27.75 -13.99 37.91
CA ASN A 7 -28.22 -15.33 38.22
C ASN A 7 -29.37 -15.42 39.28
N LYS A 8 -30.01 -14.28 39.58
CA LYS A 8 -31.12 -14.23 40.54
C LYS A 8 -32.45 -14.59 39.88
N PRO A 9 -33.38 -15.26 40.58
CA PRO A 9 -34.64 -15.68 40.00
C PRO A 9 -35.60 -14.50 39.74
N ASN A 10 -36.26 -14.54 38.59
CA ASN A 10 -37.28 -13.59 38.15
C ASN A 10 -38.57 -14.34 37.81
N ARG A 11 -39.73 -13.60 37.77
CA ARG A 11 -41.02 -14.17 37.32
C ARG A 11 -40.91 -14.67 35.88
N GLU A 12 -41.64 -15.70 35.50
CA GLU A 12 -41.61 -16.34 34.17
C GLU A 12 -41.82 -15.36 32.96
N LYS A 13 -42.55 -14.29 33.19
CA LYS A 13 -42.85 -13.25 32.18
C LYS A 13 -42.14 -11.92 32.47
N ALA A 14 -41.08 -11.91 33.26
CA ALA A 14 -40.34 -10.68 33.54
C ALA A 14 -39.48 -10.30 32.33
N VAL A 15 -39.71 -9.09 31.79
CA VAL A 15 -38.92 -8.49 30.70
C VAL A 15 -37.59 -8.00 31.23
N PHE A 16 -37.53 -7.49 32.44
CA PHE A 16 -36.32 -6.99 33.09
C PHE A 16 -36.12 -7.67 34.44
N CYS A 17 -34.83 -7.91 34.75
CA CYS A 17 -34.45 -8.41 36.05
C CYS A 17 -34.77 -7.39 37.14
N LYS A 18 -35.59 -7.75 38.09
CA LYS A 18 -35.97 -6.86 39.24
C LYS A 18 -34.75 -6.51 40.14
N TRP A 19 -33.62 -7.22 40.01
CA TRP A 19 -32.46 -7.05 40.86
C TRP A 19 -31.34 -6.23 40.24
N CYS A 20 -31.15 -6.30 38.91
CA CYS A 20 -30.06 -5.63 38.23
C CYS A 20 -30.47 -4.87 36.96
N GLY A 21 -31.78 -4.80 36.70
CA GLY A 21 -32.32 -4.09 35.54
C GLY A 21 -32.02 -4.73 34.15
N THR A 22 -31.30 -5.85 34.12
CA THR A 22 -30.96 -6.51 32.84
C THR A 22 -32.20 -7.13 32.21
N ASN A 23 -32.37 -7.01 30.91
CA ASN A 23 -33.43 -7.67 30.15
C ASN A 23 -33.28 -9.19 30.27
N VAL A 24 -34.36 -9.89 30.65
CA VAL A 24 -34.38 -11.33 30.98
C VAL A 24 -35.10 -12.15 29.91
N VAL A 25 -35.65 -11.49 28.87
CA VAL A 25 -36.39 -12.16 27.79
C VAL A 25 -35.42 -12.85 26.86
N THR A 26 -35.22 -14.13 27.06
CA THR A 26 -34.24 -14.97 26.36
C THR A 26 -34.73 -15.52 25.02
N LYS A 27 -36.05 -15.53 24.74
CA LYS A 27 -36.59 -16.13 23.51
C LYS A 27 -36.45 -15.29 22.27
N ALA A 28 -36.54 -13.95 22.39
CA ALA A 28 -36.44 -13.06 21.23
C ALA A 28 -35.02 -12.98 20.66
N THR A 29 -33.98 -13.22 21.46
CA THR A 29 -32.58 -13.10 21.05
C THR A 29 -31.89 -14.42 20.68
N GLU A 30 -32.61 -15.54 20.79
CA GLU A 30 -32.06 -16.85 20.41
C GLU A 30 -31.55 -16.90 18.96
N PRO A 31 -32.20 -16.27 17.95
CA PRO A 31 -31.72 -16.24 16.58
C PRO A 31 -30.35 -15.56 16.40
N LEU A 32 -29.93 -14.66 17.31
CA LEU A 32 -28.61 -14.01 17.26
C LEU A 32 -27.47 -15.00 17.45
N ARG A 33 -27.69 -16.13 18.08
CA ARG A 33 -26.69 -17.19 18.25
C ARG A 33 -26.32 -17.89 16.93
N GLU A 34 -27.14 -17.74 15.90
CA GLU A 34 -26.84 -18.26 14.56
C GLU A 34 -25.76 -17.45 13.83
N LEU A 35 -25.48 -16.22 14.32
CA LEU A 35 -24.45 -15.36 13.75
C LEU A 35 -23.12 -15.62 14.48
N VAL A 36 -22.11 -16.01 13.75
CA VAL A 36 -20.72 -16.11 14.23
C VAL A 36 -20.05 -14.77 14.05
N GLY A 37 -19.36 -14.26 15.07
CA GLY A 37 -18.77 -12.92 15.07
C GLY A 37 -19.83 -11.80 15.01
N MET A 38 -19.54 -10.72 14.28
CA MET A 38 -20.45 -9.60 14.01
C MET A 38 -20.99 -8.91 15.28
N GLU A 39 -20.18 -8.73 16.31
CA GLU A 39 -20.65 -8.22 17.63
C GLU A 39 -21.31 -6.84 17.53
N THR A 40 -20.81 -5.95 16.66
CA THR A 40 -21.41 -4.63 16.43
C THR A 40 -22.84 -4.76 15.89
N VAL A 41 -23.04 -5.63 14.90
CA VAL A 41 -24.35 -5.89 14.29
C VAL A 41 -25.29 -6.57 15.30
N LYS A 42 -24.80 -7.51 16.09
CA LYS A 42 -25.59 -8.14 17.18
C LYS A 42 -26.10 -7.12 18.19
N ASN A 43 -25.26 -6.15 18.56
CA ASN A 43 -25.67 -5.08 19.48
C ASN A 43 -26.75 -4.19 18.83
N GLN A 44 -26.58 -3.80 17.56
CA GLN A 44 -27.61 -3.04 16.83
C GLN A 44 -28.94 -3.81 16.73
N LEU A 45 -28.89 -5.12 16.48
CA LEU A 45 -30.09 -5.97 16.44
C LEU A 45 -30.75 -6.09 17.82
N GLN A 46 -29.95 -6.16 18.88
CA GLN A 46 -30.50 -6.16 20.25
C GLN A 46 -31.21 -4.85 20.58
N ASP A 47 -30.64 -3.72 20.19
CA ASP A 47 -31.26 -2.40 20.36
C ASP A 47 -32.55 -2.28 19.55
N LEU A 48 -32.54 -2.79 18.30
CA LEU A 48 -33.75 -2.86 17.47
C LEU A 48 -34.87 -3.66 18.19
N VAL A 49 -34.56 -4.87 18.70
CA VAL A 49 -35.54 -5.70 19.42
C VAL A 49 -36.07 -4.96 20.65
N ASN A 50 -35.17 -4.36 21.46
CA ASN A 50 -35.57 -3.60 22.65
C ASN A 50 -36.50 -2.42 22.30
N THR A 51 -36.21 -1.73 21.21
CA THR A 51 -37.05 -0.63 20.72
C THR A 51 -38.46 -1.14 20.29
N CYS A 52 -38.47 -2.23 19.52
CA CYS A 52 -39.68 -2.86 19.07
C CYS A 52 -40.57 -3.36 20.22
N GLU A 53 -40.00 -4.02 21.23
CA GLU A 53 -40.71 -4.48 22.42
C GLU A 53 -41.29 -3.28 23.23
N SER A 54 -40.50 -2.22 23.36
CA SER A 54 -40.95 -1.00 24.06
C SER A 54 -42.13 -0.35 23.40
N LEU A 55 -42.16 -0.31 22.05
CA LEU A 55 -43.26 0.25 21.26
C LEU A 55 -44.51 -0.64 21.28
N ALA A 56 -44.34 -1.96 21.24
CA ALA A 56 -45.43 -2.90 21.38
C ALA A 56 -46.10 -2.78 22.76
N LEU A 57 -45.34 -2.62 23.84
CA LEU A 57 -45.86 -2.37 25.18
C LEU A 57 -46.58 -1.02 25.27
N ARG A 58 -46.08 0.03 24.60
CA ARG A 58 -46.72 1.34 24.56
C ARG A 58 -48.03 1.30 23.77
N ALA A 59 -48.06 0.64 22.63
CA ALA A 59 -49.27 0.44 21.82
C ALA A 59 -50.36 -0.31 22.61
N GLN A 60 -50.00 -1.33 23.37
CA GLN A 60 -50.93 -2.04 24.27
C GLN A 60 -51.55 -1.15 25.37
N ARG A 61 -50.74 -0.21 25.91
CA ARG A 61 -51.16 0.68 27.00
C ARG A 61 -51.99 1.89 26.52
N SER A 62 -51.62 2.45 25.38
CA SER A 62 -52.20 3.71 24.85
C SER A 62 -53.29 3.49 23.81
N GLY A 63 -53.47 2.29 23.29
CA GLY A 63 -54.37 2.00 22.15
C GLY A 63 -53.89 2.60 20.82
N ILE A 64 -52.76 3.29 20.80
CA ILE A 64 -52.23 3.93 19.60
C ILE A 64 -51.22 2.98 18.94
N SER A 65 -51.52 2.50 17.75
CA SER A 65 -50.59 1.74 16.91
C SER A 65 -49.58 2.68 16.27
N ILE A 66 -48.37 2.70 16.77
CA ILE A 66 -47.26 3.42 16.15
C ILE A 66 -46.65 2.48 15.11
N ARG A 67 -46.75 2.82 13.83
CA ARG A 67 -46.01 2.14 12.76
C ARG A 67 -44.66 2.79 12.65
N LEU A 68 -43.60 1.97 12.80
CA LEU A 68 -42.23 2.37 12.48
C LEU A 68 -41.97 2.10 11.00
N GLY A 69 -41.23 2.98 10.36
CA GLY A 69 -40.56 2.66 9.11
C GLY A 69 -39.52 1.55 9.40
N MET A 70 -39.72 0.38 8.83
CA MET A 70 -38.86 -0.81 9.11
C MET A 70 -38.06 -1.24 7.88
N ASP A 71 -38.06 -0.43 6.84
CA ASP A 71 -37.23 -0.73 5.67
C ASP A 71 -35.75 -0.58 6.02
N MET A 72 -34.95 -1.51 5.55
CA MET A 72 -33.56 -1.69 6.01
C MET A 72 -32.57 -1.81 4.86
N ILE A 73 -31.36 -1.38 5.09
CA ILE A 73 -30.22 -1.60 4.19
C ILE A 73 -29.21 -2.53 4.88
N ILE A 74 -28.79 -3.56 4.14
CA ILE A 74 -27.69 -4.46 4.57
C ILE A 74 -26.58 -4.37 3.53
N THR A 75 -25.41 -3.87 3.93
CA THR A 75 -24.24 -3.82 3.06
C THR A 75 -23.13 -4.74 3.56
N GLY A 76 -22.22 -5.08 2.69
CA GLY A 76 -21.05 -5.90 3.01
C GLY A 76 -20.45 -6.53 1.77
N ASN A 77 -19.19 -6.94 1.84
CA ASN A 77 -18.51 -7.62 0.75
C ASN A 77 -19.13 -9.01 0.49
N THR A 78 -18.68 -9.68 -0.57
CA THR A 78 -19.14 -11.03 -0.89
C THR A 78 -18.84 -11.98 0.26
N GLY A 79 -19.82 -12.82 0.63
CA GLY A 79 -19.65 -13.84 1.66
C GLY A 79 -19.71 -13.33 3.11
N THR A 80 -19.97 -12.05 3.37
CA THR A 80 -20.07 -11.50 4.75
C THR A 80 -21.36 -11.92 5.49
N GLY A 81 -22.28 -12.64 4.85
CA GLY A 81 -23.48 -13.19 5.50
C GLY A 81 -24.72 -12.30 5.41
N LYS A 82 -24.83 -11.42 4.42
CA LYS A 82 -25.99 -10.53 4.20
C LYS A 82 -27.31 -11.28 4.17
N THR A 83 -27.44 -12.31 3.37
CA THR A 83 -28.64 -13.16 3.27
C THR A 83 -28.96 -13.87 4.59
N LYS A 84 -27.90 -14.33 5.31
CA LYS A 84 -28.04 -14.96 6.62
C LYS A 84 -28.59 -13.97 7.64
N LEU A 85 -28.08 -12.72 7.63
CA LEU A 85 -28.56 -11.65 8.48
C LEU A 85 -30.05 -11.31 8.19
N ALA A 86 -30.45 -11.23 6.91
CA ALA A 86 -31.84 -11.02 6.54
C ALA A 86 -32.77 -12.13 7.10
N GLY A 87 -32.32 -13.39 7.06
CA GLY A 87 -33.03 -14.52 7.67
C GLY A 87 -33.11 -14.45 9.21
N VAL A 88 -32.05 -13.97 9.85
CA VAL A 88 -32.06 -13.73 11.31
C VAL A 88 -33.00 -12.58 11.67
N LEU A 89 -32.98 -11.48 10.92
CA LEU A 89 -33.91 -10.36 11.07
C LEU A 89 -35.37 -10.82 10.94
N GLN A 90 -35.67 -11.66 9.95
CA GLN A 90 -37.02 -12.22 9.78
C GLN A 90 -37.46 -12.99 11.03
N LYS A 91 -36.60 -13.84 11.61
CA LYS A 91 -36.93 -14.58 12.83
C LYS A 91 -37.12 -13.65 14.04
N LEU A 92 -36.26 -12.62 14.17
CA LEU A 92 -36.33 -11.63 15.24
C LEU A 92 -37.60 -10.81 15.18
N LEU A 93 -37.92 -10.25 13.99
CA LEU A 93 -39.12 -9.43 13.80
C LEU A 93 -40.43 -10.23 13.95
N TYR A 94 -40.41 -11.51 13.58
CA TYR A 94 -41.52 -12.43 13.82
C TYR A 94 -41.68 -12.74 15.31
N SER A 95 -40.60 -13.07 16.02
CA SER A 95 -40.66 -13.36 17.46
C SER A 95 -41.04 -12.16 18.30
N SER A 96 -40.74 -10.94 17.83
CA SER A 96 -41.13 -9.68 18.47
C SER A 96 -42.53 -9.22 18.07
N GLY A 97 -43.25 -9.96 17.20
CA GLY A 97 -44.62 -9.66 16.78
C GLY A 97 -44.79 -8.49 15.82
N ILE A 98 -43.71 -8.02 15.24
CA ILE A 98 -43.69 -6.89 14.27
C ILE A 98 -44.22 -7.36 12.92
N ILE A 99 -43.67 -8.47 12.41
CA ILE A 99 -44.22 -9.14 11.25
C ILE A 99 -45.20 -10.23 11.66
N LYS A 100 -46.30 -10.33 10.91
CA LYS A 100 -47.39 -11.24 11.23
C LYS A 100 -47.17 -12.66 10.72
N LYS A 101 -46.37 -12.79 9.67
CA LYS A 101 -46.03 -14.07 9.03
C LYS A 101 -44.52 -14.25 8.95
N PRO A 102 -43.98 -15.45 9.20
CA PRO A 102 -42.57 -15.76 9.01
C PRO A 102 -42.27 -15.97 7.51
N ALA A 103 -42.80 -15.08 6.65
CA ALA A 103 -42.58 -15.15 5.21
C ALA A 103 -41.45 -14.21 4.80
N MET A 104 -40.49 -14.71 4.05
CA MET A 104 -39.43 -13.92 3.43
C MET A 104 -39.19 -14.41 2.01
N LYS A 105 -39.14 -13.51 1.06
CA LYS A 105 -38.75 -13.78 -0.32
C LYS A 105 -37.48 -13.01 -0.62
N VAL A 106 -36.51 -13.72 -1.19
CA VAL A 106 -35.25 -13.14 -1.67
C VAL A 106 -35.30 -13.07 -3.18
N VAL A 107 -35.01 -11.90 -3.76
CA VAL A 107 -35.02 -11.63 -5.20
C VAL A 107 -33.68 -11.01 -5.57
N ASP A 108 -33.00 -11.53 -6.60
CA ASP A 108 -31.80 -10.87 -7.14
C ASP A 108 -32.23 -9.62 -7.93
N ALA A 109 -31.44 -8.58 -7.86
CA ALA A 109 -31.69 -7.34 -8.58
C ALA A 109 -31.79 -7.52 -10.10
N VAL A 110 -31.12 -8.54 -10.65
CA VAL A 110 -31.22 -8.91 -12.09
C VAL A 110 -32.64 -9.35 -12.46
N ASP A 111 -33.27 -10.11 -11.56
CA ASP A 111 -34.61 -10.68 -11.78
C ASP A 111 -35.72 -9.72 -11.34
N TYR A 112 -35.36 -8.56 -10.79
CA TYR A 112 -36.28 -7.60 -10.23
C TYR A 112 -37.32 -7.07 -11.25
N GLU A 113 -36.90 -6.83 -12.50
CA GLU A 113 -37.82 -6.32 -13.54
C GLU A 113 -38.92 -7.32 -13.88
N GLU A 114 -38.62 -8.61 -13.90
CA GLU A 114 -39.61 -9.67 -14.12
C GLU A 114 -40.51 -9.82 -12.91
N PHE A 115 -39.96 -9.79 -11.71
CA PHE A 115 -40.69 -9.78 -10.45
C PHE A 115 -41.64 -8.58 -10.35
N ALA A 116 -41.19 -7.39 -10.79
CA ALA A 116 -41.97 -6.16 -10.75
C ALA A 116 -43.16 -6.13 -11.73
N LYS A 117 -43.09 -6.88 -12.84
CA LYS A 117 -44.23 -6.96 -13.80
C LYS A 117 -45.49 -7.60 -13.21
N GLU A 118 -45.34 -8.59 -12.34
CA GLU A 118 -46.44 -9.26 -11.65
C GLU A 118 -46.48 -8.92 -10.14
N TRP A 119 -46.18 -7.70 -9.84
CA TRP A 119 -45.91 -7.25 -8.48
C TRP A 119 -47.01 -7.58 -7.47
N GLU A 120 -48.26 -7.25 -7.77
CA GLU A 120 -49.40 -7.48 -6.87
C GLU A 120 -49.61 -8.97 -6.56
N LYS A 121 -49.40 -9.82 -7.53
CA LYS A 121 -49.48 -11.28 -7.39
C LYS A 121 -48.27 -11.82 -6.57
N ASN A 122 -47.10 -11.36 -6.89
CA ASN A 122 -45.87 -11.82 -6.26
C ASN A 122 -45.70 -11.37 -4.80
N THR A 123 -46.37 -10.29 -4.38
CA THR A 123 -46.30 -9.76 -3.04
C THR A 123 -47.51 -10.08 -2.17
N ALA A 124 -48.62 -10.60 -2.76
CA ALA A 124 -49.85 -10.93 -2.00
C ALA A 124 -49.56 -11.90 -0.82
N ASP A 125 -48.71 -12.88 -1.03
CA ASP A 125 -48.30 -13.86 -0.02
C ASP A 125 -47.31 -13.29 0.99
N LEU A 126 -46.64 -12.17 0.66
CA LEU A 126 -45.64 -11.52 1.51
C LEU A 126 -46.21 -10.48 2.46
N LYS A 127 -47.52 -10.16 2.36
CA LYS A 127 -48.17 -9.21 3.31
C LYS A 127 -47.94 -9.72 4.73
N GLY A 128 -47.40 -8.83 5.58
CA GLY A 128 -47.01 -9.15 6.95
C GLY A 128 -45.67 -9.89 7.06
N GLY A 129 -44.86 -9.93 6.02
CA GLY A 129 -43.53 -10.56 5.95
C GLY A 129 -42.44 -9.61 5.44
N ILE A 130 -41.40 -10.16 4.79
CA ILE A 130 -40.19 -9.44 4.33
C ILE A 130 -39.93 -9.72 2.85
N LEU A 131 -39.60 -8.68 2.10
CA LEU A 131 -39.01 -8.75 0.77
C LEU A 131 -37.52 -8.35 0.87
N CYS A 132 -36.61 -9.22 0.54
CA CYS A 132 -35.18 -8.95 0.47
C CYS A 132 -34.73 -8.88 -1.00
N ILE A 133 -34.18 -7.74 -1.43
CA ILE A 133 -33.63 -7.55 -2.77
C ILE A 133 -32.10 -7.56 -2.65
N GLU A 134 -31.48 -8.56 -3.27
CA GLU A 134 -30.03 -8.76 -3.23
C GLU A 134 -29.34 -8.14 -4.46
N ASN A 135 -28.05 -7.85 -4.32
CA ASN A 135 -27.19 -7.28 -5.36
C ASN A 135 -27.71 -5.94 -5.91
N VAL A 136 -28.29 -5.11 -5.05
CA VAL A 136 -28.93 -3.83 -5.42
C VAL A 136 -27.97 -2.89 -6.15
N GLN A 137 -26.65 -3.05 -6.01
CA GLN A 137 -25.66 -2.33 -6.81
C GLN A 137 -25.87 -2.48 -8.33
N LYS A 138 -26.54 -3.53 -8.79
CA LYS A 138 -26.89 -3.73 -10.20
C LYS A 138 -28.09 -2.86 -10.67
N LEU A 139 -28.82 -2.29 -9.73
CA LEU A 139 -29.90 -1.33 -10.00
C LEU A 139 -29.42 0.12 -9.89
N LEU A 140 -28.20 0.35 -9.36
CA LEU A 140 -27.63 1.69 -9.22
C LEU A 140 -27.27 2.25 -10.60
N PRO A 141 -27.40 3.58 -10.80
CA PRO A 141 -27.07 4.20 -12.07
C PRO A 141 -25.60 3.98 -12.43
N SER A 142 -25.33 3.43 -13.60
CA SER A 142 -23.97 3.24 -14.13
C SER A 142 -23.50 4.41 -15.02
N GLY A 143 -24.17 5.57 -14.92
CA GLY A 143 -23.90 6.76 -15.74
C GLY A 143 -24.69 6.83 -17.05
N ALA A 144 -25.52 5.83 -17.38
CA ALA A 144 -26.44 5.87 -18.53
C ALA A 144 -27.80 6.48 -18.12
N ALA A 145 -28.31 7.41 -18.90
CA ALA A 145 -29.55 8.16 -18.62
C ALA A 145 -30.83 7.31 -18.34
N ASN A 146 -30.80 6.01 -18.63
CA ASN A 146 -31.92 5.10 -18.45
C ASN A 146 -31.95 4.36 -17.10
N ASP A 147 -30.90 4.44 -16.27
CA ASP A 147 -30.79 3.65 -15.04
C ASP A 147 -31.51 4.26 -13.84
N ILE A 148 -31.79 5.56 -13.84
CA ILE A 148 -32.51 6.29 -12.76
C ILE A 148 -33.93 5.72 -12.57
N ASN A 149 -34.55 5.19 -13.64
CA ASN A 149 -35.91 4.69 -13.61
C ASN A 149 -36.14 3.37 -12.83
N LYS A 150 -35.11 2.60 -12.51
CA LYS A 150 -35.29 1.28 -11.86
C LYS A 150 -35.55 1.41 -10.37
N LEU A 151 -34.74 2.23 -9.68
CA LEU A 151 -34.92 2.50 -8.25
C LEU A 151 -36.18 3.34 -7.97
N ASP A 152 -36.48 4.32 -8.81
CA ASP A 152 -37.70 5.14 -8.67
C ASP A 152 -38.97 4.29 -8.77
N LYS A 153 -38.99 3.29 -9.62
CA LYS A 153 -40.07 2.31 -9.68
C LYS A 153 -40.19 1.51 -8.39
N LEU A 154 -39.07 1.05 -7.83
CA LEU A 154 -39.05 0.34 -6.55
C LEU A 154 -39.60 1.22 -5.43
N PHE A 155 -39.12 2.46 -5.32
CA PHE A 155 -39.59 3.40 -4.29
C PHE A 155 -41.06 3.75 -4.44
N SER A 156 -41.54 3.96 -5.66
CA SER A 156 -42.95 4.16 -5.94
C SER A 156 -43.83 2.99 -5.53
N CYS A 157 -43.31 1.76 -5.63
CA CYS A 157 -43.98 0.57 -5.14
C CYS A 157 -43.96 0.49 -3.61
N MET A 158 -42.83 0.78 -2.97
CA MET A 158 -42.68 0.83 -1.51
C MET A 158 -43.66 1.84 -0.87
N ASP A 159 -43.82 3.00 -1.49
CA ASP A 159 -44.78 4.03 -1.04
C ASP A 159 -46.21 3.51 -1.04
N LYS A 160 -46.62 2.73 -2.06
CA LYS A 160 -47.93 2.12 -2.14
C LYS A 160 -48.18 1.05 -1.09
N TRP A 161 -47.13 0.37 -0.61
CA TRP A 161 -47.23 -0.74 0.35
C TRP A 161 -47.33 -0.28 1.79
N ASN A 162 -46.96 0.96 2.07
CA ASN A 162 -47.03 1.50 3.42
C ASN A 162 -46.33 0.58 4.46
N ASN A 163 -45.10 0.16 4.15
CA ASN A 163 -44.25 -0.73 4.95
C ASN A 163 -44.82 -2.16 5.18
N ASP A 164 -45.59 -2.69 4.22
CA ASP A 164 -46.09 -4.07 4.29
C ASP A 164 -46.14 -4.72 2.89
N PRO A 165 -45.15 -5.52 2.51
CA PRO A 165 -44.06 -6.10 3.32
C PRO A 165 -42.95 -5.11 3.68
N ILE A 166 -42.15 -5.45 4.71
CA ILE A 166 -40.89 -4.77 5.02
C ILE A 166 -39.86 -5.06 3.90
N VAL A 167 -39.17 -4.04 3.41
CA VAL A 167 -38.19 -4.16 2.36
C VAL A 167 -36.76 -4.11 2.93
N ILE A 168 -35.93 -5.11 2.60
CA ILE A 168 -34.51 -5.14 2.89
C ILE A 168 -33.75 -5.03 1.58
N LEU A 169 -32.95 -3.97 1.41
CA LEU A 169 -32.02 -3.82 0.30
C LEU A 169 -30.65 -4.34 0.70
N SER A 170 -30.10 -5.25 -0.08
CA SER A 170 -28.81 -5.87 0.19
C SER A 170 -27.84 -5.69 -0.98
N GLY A 171 -26.60 -5.24 -0.69
CA GLY A 171 -25.60 -5.00 -1.73
C GLY A 171 -24.17 -4.85 -1.21
N LEU A 172 -23.25 -4.49 -2.11
CA LEU A 172 -21.83 -4.25 -1.78
C LEU A 172 -21.68 -2.91 -1.05
N SER A 173 -20.89 -2.89 0.02
CA SER A 173 -20.67 -1.70 0.84
C SER A 173 -20.15 -0.51 0.04
N SER A 174 -19.17 -0.70 -0.84
CA SER A 174 -18.57 0.37 -1.64
C SER A 174 -19.60 1.06 -2.54
N ALA A 175 -20.30 0.27 -3.35
CA ALA A 175 -21.29 0.80 -4.28
C ALA A 175 -22.50 1.49 -3.57
N PHE A 176 -22.94 0.92 -2.44
CA PHE A 176 -24.03 1.49 -1.68
C PHE A 176 -23.68 2.78 -0.95
N LYS A 177 -22.51 2.86 -0.33
CA LYS A 177 -22.03 4.07 0.36
C LYS A 177 -21.94 5.24 -0.62
N GLU A 178 -21.35 5.02 -1.78
CA GLU A 178 -21.26 6.01 -2.84
C GLU A 178 -22.64 6.52 -3.28
N PHE A 179 -23.56 5.59 -3.53
CA PHE A 179 -24.93 5.91 -3.93
C PHE A 179 -25.67 6.70 -2.86
N LEU A 180 -25.58 6.31 -1.58
CA LEU A 180 -26.27 7.00 -0.47
C LEU A 180 -25.69 8.40 -0.19
N VAL A 181 -24.40 8.61 -0.42
CA VAL A 181 -23.77 9.93 -0.31
C VAL A 181 -24.30 10.85 -1.40
N SER A 182 -24.46 10.35 -2.63
CA SER A 182 -24.95 11.10 -3.77
C SER A 182 -26.48 11.32 -3.75
N ASN A 183 -27.22 10.53 -2.95
CA ASN A 183 -28.68 10.55 -2.89
C ASN A 183 -29.21 10.58 -1.43
N PRO A 184 -29.16 11.73 -0.76
CA PRO A 184 -29.59 11.87 0.64
C PRO A 184 -31.05 11.48 0.88
N ASP A 185 -31.93 11.70 -0.11
CA ASP A 185 -33.38 11.37 -0.02
C ASP A 185 -33.59 9.86 0.11
N VAL A 186 -32.79 9.07 -0.58
CA VAL A 186 -32.80 7.61 -0.45
C VAL A 186 -32.38 7.18 0.94
N ARG A 187 -31.30 7.80 1.46
CA ARG A 187 -30.80 7.51 2.81
C ARG A 187 -31.89 7.76 3.89
N ASN A 188 -32.65 8.81 3.75
CA ASN A 188 -33.69 9.21 4.72
C ASN A 188 -34.90 8.25 4.71
N ARG A 189 -35.07 7.40 3.68
CA ARG A 189 -36.16 6.41 3.63
C ARG A 189 -35.91 5.20 4.51
N PHE A 190 -34.63 4.88 4.79
CA PHE A 190 -34.20 3.67 5.52
C PHE A 190 -33.73 4.06 6.90
N GLU A 191 -34.47 3.67 7.94
CA GLU A 191 -34.12 3.97 9.33
C GLU A 191 -32.97 3.10 9.84
N TYR A 192 -32.83 1.88 9.28
CA TYR A 192 -31.86 0.90 9.75
C TYR A 192 -30.83 0.57 8.66
N TYR A 193 -29.56 0.71 9.04
CA TYR A 193 -28.42 0.45 8.18
C TYR A 193 -27.44 -0.48 8.88
N PHE A 194 -27.23 -1.66 8.30
CA PHE A 194 -26.30 -2.67 8.78
C PHE A 194 -25.14 -2.85 7.81
N ASP A 195 -23.94 -2.44 8.20
CA ASP A 195 -22.72 -2.60 7.39
C ASP A 195 -21.91 -3.77 7.93
N LEU A 196 -21.90 -4.88 7.18
CA LEU A 196 -21.17 -6.10 7.53
C LEU A 196 -19.72 -5.95 7.10
N LYS A 197 -18.86 -5.90 8.09
CA LYS A 197 -17.40 -5.93 7.84
C LYS A 197 -16.95 -7.33 7.42
N ASP A 198 -15.79 -7.39 6.77
CA ASP A 198 -15.15 -8.67 6.49
C ASP A 198 -14.83 -9.40 7.80
N PHE A 199 -14.94 -10.70 7.77
CA PHE A 199 -14.61 -11.53 8.91
C PHE A 199 -13.12 -11.43 9.24
N SER A 200 -12.80 -11.36 10.52
CA SER A 200 -11.46 -11.56 11.03
C SER A 200 -11.00 -13.01 10.85
N MET A 201 -9.71 -13.27 10.96
CA MET A 201 -9.15 -14.62 10.91
C MET A 201 -9.82 -15.56 11.93
N GLU A 202 -9.99 -15.08 13.16
CA GLU A 202 -10.60 -15.84 14.23
C GLU A 202 -12.09 -16.15 13.95
N GLU A 203 -12.84 -15.19 13.43
CA GLU A 203 -14.24 -15.40 13.04
C GLU A 203 -14.37 -16.38 11.88
N LEU A 204 -13.46 -16.36 10.86
CA LEU A 204 -13.45 -17.34 9.79
C LEU A 204 -13.17 -18.75 10.31
N LYS A 205 -12.20 -18.89 11.23
CA LYS A 205 -11.89 -20.16 11.89
C LYS A 205 -13.10 -20.67 12.66
N GLN A 206 -13.72 -19.84 13.49
CA GLN A 206 -14.91 -20.19 14.25
C GLN A 206 -16.08 -20.58 13.35
N LEU A 207 -16.28 -19.87 12.23
CA LEU A 207 -17.32 -20.18 11.26
C LEU A 207 -17.07 -21.55 10.62
N CYS A 208 -15.84 -21.85 10.23
CA CYS A 208 -15.44 -23.14 9.69
C CYS A 208 -15.73 -24.28 10.67
N ILE A 209 -15.30 -24.11 11.93
CA ILE A 209 -15.54 -25.10 13.00
C ILE A 209 -17.04 -25.27 13.27
N HIS A 210 -17.78 -24.18 13.29
CA HIS A 210 -19.24 -24.22 13.48
C HIS A 210 -19.93 -25.01 12.36
N GLU A 211 -19.56 -24.77 11.10
CA GLU A 211 -20.11 -25.49 9.95
C GLU A 211 -19.72 -26.98 9.95
N LEU A 212 -18.44 -27.30 10.29
CA LEU A 212 -17.99 -28.68 10.45
C LEU A 212 -18.83 -29.44 11.48
N LYS A 213 -19.03 -28.85 12.66
CA LYS A 213 -19.78 -29.49 13.74
C LYS A 213 -21.27 -29.59 13.44
N LYS A 214 -21.89 -28.48 12.95
CA LYS A 214 -23.34 -28.41 12.74
C LYS A 214 -23.81 -29.20 11.53
N ARG A 215 -23.06 -29.10 10.42
CA ARG A 215 -23.48 -29.69 9.13
C ARG A 215 -22.98 -31.12 8.95
N TYR A 216 -21.75 -31.40 9.43
CA TYR A 216 -21.07 -32.66 9.14
C TYR A 216 -20.80 -33.52 10.38
N GLY A 217 -21.01 -32.99 11.60
CA GLY A 217 -20.76 -33.73 12.83
C GLY A 217 -19.28 -34.01 13.12
N ILE A 218 -18.36 -33.32 12.43
CA ILE A 218 -16.91 -33.50 12.57
C ILE A 218 -16.35 -32.50 13.58
N ALA A 219 -15.52 -32.99 14.50
CA ALA A 219 -14.70 -32.18 15.40
C ALA A 219 -13.27 -32.06 14.84
N LEU A 220 -12.47 -31.13 15.32
CA LEU A 220 -11.04 -31.02 15.00
C LEU A 220 -10.21 -31.57 16.17
N SER A 221 -9.09 -32.24 15.88
CA SER A 221 -8.04 -32.46 16.87
C SER A 221 -7.34 -31.14 17.20
N GLU A 222 -6.64 -31.04 18.33
CA GLU A 222 -5.89 -29.84 18.71
C GLU A 222 -4.85 -29.45 17.64
N GLU A 223 -4.16 -30.43 17.06
CA GLU A 223 -3.19 -30.22 16.00
C GLU A 223 -3.85 -29.75 14.70
N ALA A 224 -5.03 -30.28 14.35
CA ALA A 224 -5.81 -29.84 13.19
C ALA A 224 -6.33 -28.41 13.38
N ASP A 225 -6.78 -28.06 14.60
CA ASP A 225 -7.20 -26.69 14.93
C ASP A 225 -6.05 -25.67 14.74
N ALA A 226 -4.85 -26.04 15.25
CA ALA A 226 -3.64 -25.21 15.05
C ALA A 226 -3.23 -25.10 13.58
N LYS A 227 -3.37 -26.19 12.80
CA LYS A 227 -3.11 -26.14 11.35
C LYS A 227 -4.13 -25.27 10.60
N LEU A 228 -5.41 -25.39 10.94
CA LEU A 228 -6.47 -24.58 10.35
C LEU A 228 -6.23 -23.08 10.55
N GLU A 229 -5.74 -22.70 11.74
CA GLU A 229 -5.36 -21.33 12.05
C GLU A 229 -4.23 -20.83 11.15
N ARG A 230 -3.16 -21.63 10.98
CA ARG A 230 -2.06 -21.29 10.07
C ARG A 230 -2.52 -21.17 8.61
N VAL A 231 -3.46 -22.01 8.19
CA VAL A 231 -4.05 -21.94 6.84
C VAL A 231 -4.87 -20.64 6.68
N PHE A 232 -5.75 -20.31 7.62
CA PHE A 232 -6.50 -19.06 7.53
C PHE A 232 -5.59 -17.82 7.63
N LYS A 233 -4.53 -17.88 8.41
CA LYS A 233 -3.53 -16.81 8.47
C LYS A 233 -2.87 -16.58 7.10
N ASN A 234 -2.54 -17.65 6.38
CA ASN A 234 -2.01 -17.55 5.02
C ASN A 234 -3.03 -16.95 4.03
N GLU A 235 -4.29 -17.38 4.09
CA GLU A 235 -5.38 -16.84 3.26
C GLU A 235 -5.59 -15.33 3.51
N MET A 236 -5.55 -14.91 4.78
CA MET A 236 -5.67 -13.48 5.15
C MET A 236 -4.49 -12.65 4.67
N ARG A 237 -3.26 -13.20 4.66
CA ARG A 237 -2.08 -12.50 4.10
C ARG A 237 -2.16 -12.30 2.60
N GLN A 238 -2.90 -13.17 1.90
CA GLN A 238 -3.09 -13.13 0.45
C GLN A 238 -4.45 -12.52 0.07
N LYS A 239 -5.14 -11.87 1.01
CA LYS A 239 -6.46 -11.29 0.80
C LYS A 239 -6.45 -10.33 -0.41
N SER A 240 -7.35 -10.60 -1.36
CA SER A 240 -7.62 -9.78 -2.54
C SER A 240 -9.04 -9.22 -2.51
N ASP A 241 -9.41 -8.42 -3.50
CA ASP A 241 -10.76 -7.87 -3.66
C ASP A 241 -11.84 -8.96 -3.77
N ASP A 242 -11.48 -10.13 -4.30
CA ASP A 242 -12.36 -11.29 -4.46
C ASP A 242 -12.35 -12.21 -3.23
N PHE A 243 -11.91 -11.72 -2.08
CA PHE A 243 -11.86 -12.52 -0.86
C PHE A 243 -13.25 -13.03 -0.47
N GLY A 244 -13.40 -14.35 -0.44
CA GLY A 244 -14.71 -15.01 -0.29
C GLY A 244 -15.32 -14.98 1.11
N ASN A 245 -14.63 -14.39 2.11
CA ASN A 245 -15.12 -14.29 3.49
C ASN A 245 -15.72 -15.60 4.02
N GLY A 246 -16.97 -15.59 4.49
CA GLY A 246 -17.66 -16.77 4.99
C GLY A 246 -17.82 -17.90 3.98
N HIS A 247 -17.88 -17.62 2.67
CA HIS A 247 -17.89 -18.66 1.64
C HIS A 247 -16.59 -19.46 1.66
N LEU A 248 -15.44 -18.80 1.90
CA LEU A 248 -14.16 -19.48 2.07
C LEU A 248 -14.20 -20.44 3.27
N ALA A 249 -14.72 -19.99 4.40
CA ALA A 249 -14.83 -20.83 5.61
C ALA A 249 -15.76 -22.03 5.42
N VAL A 250 -16.91 -21.82 4.75
CA VAL A 250 -17.87 -22.90 4.43
C VAL A 250 -17.27 -23.90 3.44
N LYS A 251 -16.57 -23.42 2.41
CA LYS A 251 -15.86 -24.27 1.45
C LYS A 251 -14.77 -25.11 2.13
N LYS A 252 -13.93 -24.46 2.97
CA LYS A 252 -12.92 -25.17 3.77
C LYS A 252 -13.54 -26.27 4.63
N ALA A 253 -14.66 -25.99 5.30
CA ALA A 253 -15.37 -27.01 6.08
C ALA A 253 -15.83 -28.20 5.23
N ALA A 254 -16.34 -27.96 4.03
CA ALA A 254 -16.73 -29.03 3.09
C ALA A 254 -15.50 -29.83 2.61
N ASP A 255 -14.40 -29.17 2.29
CA ASP A 255 -13.16 -29.81 1.85
C ASP A 255 -12.55 -30.67 2.97
N ILE A 256 -12.53 -30.17 4.22
CA ILE A 256 -12.06 -30.90 5.40
C ILE A 256 -12.92 -32.15 5.60
N PHE A 257 -14.24 -32.00 5.57
CA PHE A 257 -15.16 -33.15 5.66
C PHE A 257 -14.86 -34.19 4.58
N ALA A 258 -14.75 -33.77 3.32
CA ALA A 258 -14.45 -34.67 2.22
C ALA A 258 -13.15 -35.46 2.41
N ASN A 259 -12.08 -34.78 2.88
CA ASN A 259 -10.80 -35.42 3.16
C ASN A 259 -10.90 -36.40 4.35
N THR A 260 -11.59 -35.99 5.42
CA THR A 260 -11.81 -36.84 6.61
C THR A 260 -12.50 -38.14 6.24
N ILE A 261 -13.62 -38.07 5.49
CA ILE A 261 -14.37 -39.25 5.08
C ILE A 261 -13.59 -40.10 4.04
N LYS A 262 -12.81 -39.46 3.18
CA LYS A 262 -11.93 -40.19 2.24
C LYS A 262 -10.85 -40.97 2.96
N ARG A 263 -10.33 -40.46 4.08
CA ARG A 263 -9.36 -41.15 4.93
C ARG A 263 -10.00 -42.29 5.72
N ASP A 264 -11.11 -42.00 6.39
CA ASP A 264 -11.87 -42.96 7.18
C ASP A 264 -13.36 -42.57 7.16
N PRO A 265 -14.23 -43.41 6.50
CA PRO A 265 -15.68 -43.13 6.42
C PRO A 265 -16.39 -43.03 7.76
N ASN A 266 -15.80 -43.56 8.85
CA ASN A 266 -16.39 -43.53 10.20
C ASN A 266 -15.76 -42.50 11.12
N ALA A 267 -14.81 -41.69 10.60
CA ALA A 267 -14.14 -40.70 11.41
C ALA A 267 -15.10 -39.57 11.83
N SER A 268 -15.09 -39.24 13.12
CA SER A 268 -15.80 -38.10 13.71
C SER A 268 -14.88 -36.96 14.08
N VAL A 269 -13.56 -37.14 13.88
CA VAL A 269 -12.51 -36.15 14.17
C VAL A 269 -11.59 -36.00 12.97
N ALA A 270 -11.42 -34.77 12.52
CA ALA A 270 -10.45 -34.41 11.49
C ALA A 270 -9.05 -34.21 12.12
N ILE A 271 -8.04 -34.69 11.41
CA ILE A 271 -6.62 -34.60 11.78
C ILE A 271 -5.90 -33.60 10.85
N PRO A 272 -4.64 -33.22 11.11
CA PRO A 272 -3.93 -32.23 10.29
C PRO A 272 -3.89 -32.56 8.79
N GLU A 273 -3.80 -33.84 8.41
CA GLU A 273 -3.74 -34.27 7.01
C GLU A 273 -5.04 -33.98 6.24
N ASP A 274 -6.17 -33.88 6.97
CA ASP A 274 -7.48 -33.57 6.38
C ASP A 274 -7.65 -32.09 6.05
N ILE A 275 -6.79 -31.19 6.61
CA ILE A 275 -6.87 -29.73 6.42
C ILE A 275 -6.17 -29.32 5.11
N PRO A 276 -6.92 -28.88 4.07
CA PRO A 276 -6.34 -28.47 2.81
C PRO A 276 -5.84 -27.01 2.86
N GLY A 277 -4.76 -26.74 2.12
CA GLY A 277 -4.23 -25.40 1.93
C GLY A 277 -2.78 -25.24 2.38
N LYS A 278 -2.16 -24.15 1.94
CA LYS A 278 -0.80 -23.81 2.35
C LYS A 278 -0.84 -23.21 3.76
N GLU A 279 0.00 -23.73 4.62
CA GLU A 279 0.18 -23.18 5.95
C GLU A 279 1.06 -21.95 5.90
N PHE A 280 0.72 -20.94 6.69
CA PHE A 280 1.64 -19.86 6.99
C PHE A 280 2.68 -20.38 7.98
N ARG A 281 3.95 -20.43 7.54
CA ARG A 281 5.08 -20.68 8.44
C ARG A 281 5.51 -19.34 9.02
N GLN A 282 5.23 -19.12 10.29
CA GLN A 282 5.77 -17.99 11.01
C GLN A 282 7.28 -18.19 11.17
N LYS A 283 8.09 -17.27 10.63
CA LYS A 283 9.52 -17.26 10.88
C LYS A 283 9.78 -16.86 12.32
N SER A 284 10.78 -17.44 12.94
CA SER A 284 11.22 -16.97 14.26
C SER A 284 11.87 -15.58 14.14
N TYR A 285 11.96 -14.88 15.26
CA TYR A 285 12.67 -13.58 15.28
C TYR A 285 14.12 -13.73 14.83
N GLU A 286 14.79 -14.79 15.26
CA GLU A 286 16.17 -15.09 14.90
C GLU A 286 16.32 -15.36 13.40
N GLU A 287 15.40 -16.12 12.79
CA GLU A 287 15.39 -16.37 11.33
C GLU A 287 15.21 -15.05 10.55
N ILE A 288 14.35 -14.14 11.02
CA ILE A 288 14.10 -12.86 10.35
C ILE A 288 15.32 -11.92 10.51
N MET A 289 15.94 -11.91 11.69
CA MET A 289 17.15 -11.12 11.91
C MET A 289 18.34 -11.64 11.07
N ALA A 290 18.48 -12.95 10.92
CA ALA A 290 19.46 -13.55 10.03
C ALA A 290 19.20 -13.16 8.56
N GLU A 291 17.94 -13.14 8.11
CA GLU A 291 17.58 -12.65 6.78
C GLU A 291 17.92 -11.15 6.61
N LEU A 292 17.68 -10.35 7.66
CA LEU A 292 18.08 -8.94 7.67
C LEU A 292 19.61 -8.77 7.60
N ASP A 293 20.37 -9.69 8.17
CA ASP A 293 21.84 -9.68 8.12
C ASP A 293 22.40 -9.97 6.73
N GLU A 294 21.61 -10.59 5.86
CA GLU A 294 22.01 -10.79 4.46
C GLU A 294 21.96 -9.49 3.64
N PHE A 295 21.30 -8.43 4.10
CA PHE A 295 21.25 -7.17 3.36
C PHE A 295 22.52 -6.34 3.58
N VAL A 296 23.00 -5.74 2.50
CA VAL A 296 24.20 -4.91 2.49
C VAL A 296 23.86 -3.49 2.93
N GLY A 297 24.72 -2.89 3.77
CA GLY A 297 24.69 -1.44 4.04
C GLY A 297 23.49 -0.92 4.86
N ILE A 298 22.83 -1.80 5.63
CA ILE A 298 21.64 -1.45 6.41
C ILE A 298 21.88 -1.40 7.93
N ASP A 299 23.12 -1.25 8.38
CA ASP A 299 23.46 -1.30 9.83
C ASP A 299 22.70 -0.26 10.66
N GLU A 300 22.54 0.97 10.14
CA GLU A 300 21.78 2.02 10.80
C GLU A 300 20.27 1.69 10.88
N ILE A 301 19.73 1.03 9.85
CA ILE A 301 18.36 0.56 9.80
C ILE A 301 18.16 -0.56 10.82
N LYS A 302 19.09 -1.53 10.90
CA LYS A 302 19.07 -2.59 11.91
C LYS A 302 19.05 -2.02 13.33
N ALA A 303 19.95 -1.05 13.60
CA ALA A 303 19.99 -0.37 14.89
C ALA A 303 18.67 0.35 15.21
N THR A 304 18.04 0.97 14.23
CA THR A 304 16.75 1.65 14.40
C THR A 304 15.63 0.65 14.66
N VAL A 305 15.57 -0.44 13.89
CA VAL A 305 14.59 -1.53 14.11
C VAL A 305 14.75 -2.12 15.52
N GLN A 306 15.99 -2.37 15.95
CA GLN A 306 16.25 -2.88 17.31
C GLN A 306 15.79 -1.90 18.40
N LYS A 307 15.97 -0.59 18.21
CA LYS A 307 15.45 0.42 19.16
C LYS A 307 13.92 0.38 19.24
N ILE A 308 13.24 0.21 18.11
CA ILE A 308 11.78 0.09 18.07
C ILE A 308 11.32 -1.14 18.82
N ILE A 309 11.97 -2.29 18.62
CA ILE A 309 11.68 -3.54 19.33
C ILE A 309 11.88 -3.36 20.82
N ASN A 310 13.00 -2.80 21.25
CA ASN A 310 13.28 -2.55 22.66
C ASN A 310 12.23 -1.62 23.30
N LYS A 311 11.74 -0.61 22.55
CA LYS A 311 10.66 0.28 23.00
C LYS A 311 9.36 -0.49 23.23
N ILE A 312 8.99 -1.39 22.30
CA ILE A 312 7.79 -2.24 22.40
C ILE A 312 7.87 -3.14 23.63
N ASP A 313 9.01 -3.79 23.85
CA ASP A 313 9.22 -4.67 25.00
C ASP A 313 9.21 -3.90 26.32
N PHE A 314 9.83 -2.73 26.38
CA PHE A 314 9.80 -1.87 27.56
C PHE A 314 8.38 -1.39 27.90
N GLU A 315 7.58 -1.01 26.90
CA GLU A 315 6.19 -0.62 27.12
C GLU A 315 5.33 -1.79 27.64
N ARG A 316 5.59 -3.00 27.17
CA ARG A 316 4.95 -4.22 27.68
C ARG A 316 5.29 -4.47 29.14
N GLU A 317 6.59 -4.39 29.49
CA GLU A 317 7.03 -4.59 30.87
C GLU A 317 6.41 -3.57 31.83
N ARG A 318 6.32 -2.30 31.39
CA ARG A 318 5.69 -1.23 32.19
C ARG A 318 4.21 -1.48 32.44
N LYS A 319 3.49 -2.14 31.53
CA LYS A 319 2.07 -2.47 31.70
C LYS A 319 1.84 -3.68 32.62
N GLY A 320 2.88 -4.44 32.98
CA GLY A 320 2.85 -5.59 33.89
C GLY A 320 2.79 -6.96 33.22
N ALA A 321 2.99 -8.00 34.04
CA ALA A 321 3.02 -9.38 33.57
C ALA A 321 1.69 -9.78 32.88
N GLY A 322 1.78 -10.28 31.66
CA GLY A 322 0.62 -10.68 30.85
C GLY A 322 0.04 -9.62 29.92
N ALA A 323 0.61 -8.39 29.89
CA ALA A 323 0.21 -7.39 28.91
C ALA A 323 0.63 -7.80 27.49
N LYS A 324 -0.24 -7.54 26.52
CA LYS A 324 0.09 -7.74 25.09
C LYS A 324 1.06 -6.68 24.62
N ARG A 325 1.95 -7.05 23.67
CA ARG A 325 2.75 -6.10 22.93
C ARG A 325 1.82 -5.30 22.01
N GLU A 326 2.00 -4.00 21.96
CA GLU A 326 1.24 -3.10 21.10
C GLU A 326 2.18 -2.08 20.44
N VAL A 327 1.99 -1.81 19.17
CA VAL A 327 2.62 -0.69 18.47
C VAL A 327 1.55 0.34 18.20
N LYS A 328 1.77 1.55 18.72
CA LYS A 328 0.88 2.69 18.53
C LYS A 328 1.47 3.74 17.59
N ASP A 329 2.72 3.55 17.23
CA ASP A 329 3.48 4.45 16.38
C ASP A 329 3.32 4.06 14.91
N HIS A 330 3.34 5.08 14.05
CA HIS A 330 3.40 4.94 12.61
C HIS A 330 4.72 5.51 12.11
N PHE A 331 5.21 5.04 10.97
CA PHE A 331 6.60 5.21 10.56
C PHE A 331 6.72 6.02 9.27
N LEU A 332 7.80 6.79 9.19
CA LEU A 332 8.28 7.45 7.98
C LEU A 332 9.52 6.71 7.46
N PHE A 333 9.48 6.24 6.22
CA PHE A 333 10.62 5.63 5.54
C PHE A 333 11.15 6.60 4.49
N LEU A 334 12.26 7.27 4.82
CA LEU A 334 12.83 8.35 4.01
C LEU A 334 14.09 7.88 3.28
N GLY A 335 14.18 8.13 1.98
CA GLY A 335 15.38 7.83 1.19
C GLY A 335 15.10 7.74 -0.30
N ASN A 336 16.18 7.70 -1.07
CA ASN A 336 16.16 7.65 -2.53
C ASN A 336 15.55 6.35 -3.09
N PRO A 337 15.23 6.27 -4.41
CA PRO A 337 14.76 5.04 -5.04
C PRO A 337 15.77 3.89 -4.88
N GLY A 338 15.28 2.68 -4.76
CA GLY A 338 16.14 1.48 -4.73
C GLY A 338 16.98 1.29 -3.47
N THR A 339 16.76 2.05 -2.39
CA THR A 339 17.42 1.88 -1.09
C THR A 339 16.83 0.77 -0.22
N GLY A 340 15.80 0.07 -0.71
CA GLY A 340 15.23 -1.09 -0.02
C GLY A 340 14.03 -0.80 0.89
N LYS A 341 13.42 0.39 0.85
CA LYS A 341 12.29 0.79 1.71
C LYS A 341 11.17 -0.26 1.79
N THR A 342 10.63 -0.69 0.65
CA THR A 342 9.55 -1.67 0.58
C THR A 342 9.99 -3.05 1.09
N THR A 343 11.23 -3.46 0.79
CA THR A 343 11.77 -4.74 1.27
C THR A 343 11.91 -4.76 2.79
N ILE A 344 12.44 -3.69 3.37
CA ILE A 344 12.56 -3.55 4.82
C ILE A 344 11.17 -3.43 5.47
N ALA A 345 10.21 -2.75 4.86
CA ALA A 345 8.83 -2.70 5.36
C ALA A 345 8.21 -4.10 5.47
N ARG A 346 8.49 -4.99 4.51
CA ARG A 346 8.03 -6.39 4.52
C ARG A 346 8.69 -7.18 5.66
N ILE A 347 10.00 -7.06 5.82
CA ILE A 347 10.73 -7.68 6.92
C ILE A 347 10.24 -7.14 8.27
N PHE A 348 9.99 -5.83 8.36
CA PHE A 348 9.47 -5.20 9.55
C PHE A 348 8.08 -5.73 9.93
N ALA A 349 7.20 -5.96 8.94
CA ALA A 349 5.90 -6.59 9.16
C ALA A 349 6.05 -8.03 9.68
N ASP A 350 7.01 -8.79 9.15
CA ASP A 350 7.32 -10.14 9.64
C ASP A 350 7.89 -10.12 11.07
N ILE A 351 8.75 -9.15 11.42
CA ILE A 351 9.24 -8.94 12.80
C ILE A 351 8.07 -8.67 13.75
N LEU A 352 7.20 -7.70 13.43
CA LEU A 352 6.06 -7.37 14.28
C LEU A 352 5.08 -8.55 14.44
N ASN A 353 4.99 -9.41 13.42
CA ASN A 353 4.23 -10.64 13.50
C ASN A 353 4.92 -11.70 14.39
N SER A 354 6.24 -11.88 14.26
CA SER A 354 7.00 -12.84 15.10
C SER A 354 6.95 -12.46 16.59
N LEU A 355 6.87 -11.16 16.88
CA LEU A 355 6.71 -10.61 18.23
C LEU A 355 5.26 -10.61 18.72
N GLU A 356 4.32 -11.17 17.97
CA GLU A 356 2.88 -11.20 18.27
C GLU A 356 2.24 -9.81 18.44
N VAL A 357 2.86 -8.77 17.88
CA VAL A 357 2.33 -7.40 17.85
C VAL A 357 1.21 -7.28 16.84
N LEU A 358 1.47 -7.81 15.63
CA LEU A 358 0.50 -7.86 14.55
C LEU A 358 0.10 -9.31 14.27
N PRO A 359 -1.19 -9.66 14.42
CA PRO A 359 -1.61 -11.06 14.37
C PRO A 359 -1.43 -11.73 13.01
N ILE A 360 -1.50 -10.95 11.91
CA ILE A 360 -1.43 -11.47 10.54
C ILE A 360 -0.07 -11.13 9.90
N GLY A 361 0.39 -9.87 10.05
CA GLY A 361 1.68 -9.41 9.55
C GLY A 361 1.78 -9.30 8.01
N GLN A 362 0.65 -9.11 7.31
CA GLN A 362 0.67 -8.83 5.88
C GLN A 362 1.18 -7.40 5.61
N LEU A 363 1.76 -7.20 4.42
CA LEU A 363 2.10 -5.89 3.91
C LEU A 363 1.11 -5.54 2.78
N VAL A 364 0.36 -4.46 2.96
CA VAL A 364 -0.52 -3.89 1.93
C VAL A 364 0.19 -2.69 1.34
N GLU A 365 0.64 -2.82 0.09
CA GLU A 365 1.36 -1.76 -0.63
C GLU A 365 0.35 -0.94 -1.42
N VAL A 366 0.38 0.39 -1.24
CA VAL A 366 -0.49 1.34 -1.93
C VAL A 366 0.29 2.59 -2.33
N SER A 367 -0.21 3.27 -3.35
CA SER A 367 0.26 4.58 -3.80
C SER A 367 -0.94 5.53 -3.95
N ARG A 368 -0.71 6.74 -4.45
CA ARG A 368 -1.80 7.67 -4.79
C ARG A 368 -2.88 7.01 -5.65
N LYS A 369 -2.50 6.17 -6.61
CA LYS A 369 -3.43 5.55 -7.57
C LYS A 369 -4.51 4.70 -6.87
N GLU A 370 -4.13 4.01 -5.82
CA GLU A 370 -5.03 3.15 -5.06
C GLU A 370 -5.89 3.94 -4.05
N LEU A 371 -5.35 5.06 -3.51
CA LEU A 371 -5.99 5.80 -2.42
C LEU A 371 -6.83 6.99 -2.88
N VAL A 372 -6.51 7.59 -4.03
CA VAL A 372 -7.20 8.79 -4.53
C VAL A 372 -8.03 8.44 -5.76
N ALA A 373 -9.34 8.58 -5.63
CA ALA A 373 -10.30 8.34 -6.70
C ALA A 373 -10.58 9.62 -7.52
N GLY A 374 -11.13 9.45 -8.72
CA GLY A 374 -11.44 10.55 -9.64
C GLY A 374 -12.81 11.22 -9.41
N TYR A 375 -13.62 10.75 -8.47
CA TYR A 375 -14.97 11.24 -8.23
C TYR A 375 -15.21 11.54 -6.75
N VAL A 376 -16.10 12.52 -6.49
CA VAL A 376 -16.45 12.97 -5.13
C VAL A 376 -16.99 11.80 -4.31
N GLY A 377 -16.48 11.62 -3.09
CA GLY A 377 -16.93 10.59 -2.13
C GLY A 377 -16.33 9.19 -2.34
N GLN A 378 -15.61 8.93 -3.43
CA GLN A 378 -14.96 7.64 -3.68
C GLN A 378 -13.59 7.53 -2.99
N THR A 379 -12.91 8.63 -2.79
CA THR A 379 -11.58 8.68 -2.17
C THR A 379 -11.61 8.16 -0.74
N ALA A 380 -12.55 8.62 0.09
CA ALA A 380 -12.68 8.13 1.46
C ALA A 380 -12.95 6.63 1.52
N LEU A 381 -13.78 6.11 0.61
CA LEU A 381 -14.07 4.67 0.52
C LEU A 381 -12.85 3.84 0.09
N ALA A 382 -12.04 4.37 -0.84
CA ALA A 382 -10.82 3.71 -1.27
C ALA A 382 -9.81 3.62 -0.11
N VAL A 383 -9.61 4.71 0.64
CA VAL A 383 -8.73 4.72 1.82
C VAL A 383 -9.23 3.73 2.88
N GLU A 384 -10.54 3.74 3.20
CA GLU A 384 -11.13 2.81 4.18
C GLU A 384 -10.89 1.35 3.76
N LYS A 385 -11.08 1.02 2.48
CA LYS A 385 -10.84 -0.32 1.91
C LYS A 385 -9.42 -0.80 2.16
N TYR A 386 -8.41 -0.01 1.81
CA TYR A 386 -7.01 -0.42 1.95
C TYR A 386 -6.55 -0.46 3.40
N VAL A 387 -7.08 0.41 4.26
CA VAL A 387 -6.86 0.31 5.72
C VAL A 387 -7.52 -0.96 6.27
N ASP A 388 -8.73 -1.33 5.83
CA ASP A 388 -9.40 -2.58 6.22
C ASP A 388 -8.58 -3.81 5.78
N MET A 389 -7.97 -3.77 4.59
CA MET A 389 -7.07 -4.84 4.12
C MET A 389 -5.78 -4.94 4.94
N ALA A 390 -5.29 -3.83 5.50
CA ALA A 390 -4.08 -3.77 6.30
C ALA A 390 -4.30 -4.13 7.78
N MET A 391 -5.54 -4.36 8.22
CA MET A 391 -5.83 -4.69 9.60
C MET A 391 -5.11 -5.96 10.06
N GLY A 392 -4.41 -5.87 11.19
CA GLY A 392 -3.54 -6.94 11.71
C GLY A 392 -2.19 -7.06 11.01
N GLY A 393 -1.84 -6.11 10.14
CA GLY A 393 -0.60 -6.04 9.37
C GLY A 393 -0.11 -4.62 9.18
N VAL A 394 0.53 -4.35 8.06
CA VAL A 394 1.17 -3.08 7.72
C VAL A 394 0.58 -2.49 6.45
N LEU A 395 0.19 -1.22 6.50
CA LEU A 395 -0.14 -0.40 5.32
C LEU A 395 1.11 0.38 4.91
N PHE A 396 1.65 0.08 3.74
CA PHE A 396 2.81 0.76 3.18
C PHE A 396 2.36 1.70 2.06
N ILE A 397 2.55 3.00 2.26
CA ILE A 397 2.17 4.04 1.31
C ILE A 397 3.44 4.49 0.61
N ASP A 398 3.61 4.04 -0.64
CA ASP A 398 4.79 4.45 -1.43
C ASP A 398 4.57 5.82 -2.05
N GLU A 399 5.65 6.61 -2.10
CA GLU A 399 5.65 7.99 -2.59
C GLU A 399 4.50 8.82 -1.97
N ALA A 400 4.34 8.75 -0.62
CA ALA A 400 3.22 9.34 0.10
C ALA A 400 3.05 10.86 -0.15
N TYR A 401 4.12 11.58 -0.48
CA TYR A 401 4.08 12.98 -0.88
C TYR A 401 3.23 13.22 -2.15
N THR A 402 3.03 12.19 -2.97
CA THR A 402 2.18 12.27 -4.17
C THR A 402 0.69 12.27 -3.85
N LEU A 403 0.29 11.93 -2.63
CA LEU A 403 -1.12 11.90 -2.23
C LEU A 403 -1.79 13.25 -2.48
N LYS A 404 -1.08 14.36 -2.27
CA LYS A 404 -1.56 15.71 -2.59
C LYS A 404 -0.68 16.35 -3.67
N GLN A 405 -1.28 16.72 -4.80
CA GLN A 405 -0.62 17.37 -5.94
C GLN A 405 -1.08 18.83 -6.05
N GLY A 406 -0.34 19.72 -5.37
CA GLY A 406 -0.63 21.16 -5.35
C GLY A 406 -1.77 21.55 -4.39
N ASP A 407 -2.01 22.86 -4.29
CA ASP A 407 -2.93 23.41 -3.28
C ASP A 407 -4.41 23.15 -3.58
N ASN A 408 -4.76 22.94 -4.85
CA ASN A 408 -6.15 22.75 -5.31
C ASN A 408 -6.58 21.27 -5.38
N ASP A 409 -5.74 20.33 -4.96
CA ASP A 409 -6.04 18.89 -4.99
C ASP A 409 -6.95 18.48 -3.82
N GLN A 410 -8.27 18.68 -4.01
CA GLN A 410 -9.29 18.34 -3.01
C GLN A 410 -9.36 16.83 -2.73
N PHE A 411 -9.21 15.99 -3.75
CA PHE A 411 -9.27 14.52 -3.58
C PHE A 411 -8.06 14.00 -2.83
N GLY A 412 -6.87 14.55 -3.11
CA GLY A 412 -5.67 14.21 -2.34
C GLY A 412 -5.79 14.63 -0.87
N GLN A 413 -6.36 15.82 -0.60
CA GLN A 413 -6.62 16.26 0.77
C GLN A 413 -7.65 15.36 1.47
N GLU A 414 -8.75 14.97 0.82
CA GLU A 414 -9.73 14.02 1.34
C GLU A 414 -9.09 12.68 1.71
N ALA A 415 -8.17 12.17 0.87
CA ALA A 415 -7.45 10.94 1.16
C ALA A 415 -6.61 11.05 2.43
N ILE A 416 -5.86 12.15 2.59
CA ILE A 416 -5.02 12.40 3.77
C ILE A 416 -5.89 12.51 5.03
N ASP A 417 -6.96 13.30 5.00
CA ASP A 417 -7.83 13.53 6.16
C ASP A 417 -8.50 12.22 6.60
N THR A 418 -8.97 11.42 5.64
CA THR A 418 -9.57 10.11 5.91
C THR A 418 -8.53 9.14 6.48
N LEU A 419 -7.32 9.10 5.91
CA LEU A 419 -6.24 8.25 6.41
C LEU A 419 -5.88 8.61 7.84
N LEU A 420 -5.70 9.91 8.14
CA LEU A 420 -5.36 10.39 9.48
C LEU A 420 -6.41 10.04 10.52
N LYS A 421 -7.69 10.13 10.15
CA LYS A 421 -8.80 9.70 11.00
C LYS A 421 -8.74 8.21 11.29
N LEU A 422 -8.57 7.37 10.26
CA LEU A 422 -8.53 5.92 10.41
C LEU A 422 -7.30 5.43 11.18
N VAL A 423 -6.16 6.08 10.99
CA VAL A 423 -4.92 5.82 11.74
C VAL A 423 -5.13 6.06 13.25
N GLU A 424 -5.87 7.11 13.63
CA GLU A 424 -6.20 7.40 15.02
C GLU A 424 -7.28 6.44 15.57
N ASP A 425 -8.40 6.27 14.85
CA ASP A 425 -9.54 5.46 15.28
C ASP A 425 -9.18 3.97 15.45
N ARG A 426 -8.20 3.48 14.69
CA ARG A 426 -7.75 2.07 14.66
C ARG A 426 -6.34 1.89 15.19
N ARG A 427 -5.90 2.78 16.04
CA ARG A 427 -4.58 2.77 16.63
C ARG A 427 -4.27 1.44 17.34
N GLY A 428 -3.10 0.86 17.06
CA GLY A 428 -2.68 -0.43 17.61
C GLY A 428 -3.28 -1.67 16.91
N GLN A 429 -4.14 -1.49 15.91
CA GLN A 429 -4.71 -2.61 15.14
C GLN A 429 -3.97 -2.86 13.83
N PHE A 430 -3.23 -1.88 13.33
CA PHE A 430 -2.33 -1.96 12.18
C PHE A 430 -1.23 -0.92 12.31
N VAL A 431 -0.19 -1.05 11.51
CA VAL A 431 0.90 -0.08 11.40
C VAL A 431 0.87 0.56 10.03
N ALA A 432 0.91 1.89 9.96
CA ALA A 432 1.09 2.61 8.71
C ALA A 432 2.55 3.05 8.54
N ILE A 433 3.08 2.88 7.34
CA ILE A 433 4.40 3.34 6.92
C ILE A 433 4.22 4.25 5.72
N ALA A 434 4.58 5.52 5.85
CA ALA A 434 4.61 6.47 4.73
C ALA A 434 6.04 6.56 4.21
N ALA A 435 6.25 6.18 2.95
CA ALA A 435 7.55 6.17 2.33
C ALA A 435 7.68 7.25 1.23
N GLY A 436 8.88 7.78 1.06
CA GLY A 436 9.15 8.77 0.01
C GLY A 436 10.55 9.32 0.05
N TYR A 437 10.83 10.29 -0.82
CA TYR A 437 12.11 10.98 -0.86
C TYR A 437 12.20 12.01 0.27
N THR A 438 13.38 12.14 0.84
CA THR A 438 13.58 12.94 2.07
C THR A 438 13.10 14.38 1.91
N LYS A 439 13.41 15.04 0.78
CA LYS A 439 13.04 16.44 0.54
C LYS A 439 11.54 16.59 0.36
N GLU A 440 10.96 15.80 -0.55
CA GLU A 440 9.53 15.83 -0.91
C GLU A 440 8.65 15.46 0.30
N MET A 441 9.08 14.48 1.09
CA MET A 441 8.41 14.13 2.35
C MET A 441 8.51 15.24 3.39
N GLY A 442 9.65 15.95 3.48
CA GLY A 442 9.80 17.11 4.35
C GLY A 442 8.83 18.24 4.01
N GLU A 443 8.68 18.56 2.73
CA GLU A 443 7.71 19.55 2.22
C GLU A 443 6.27 19.09 2.48
N PHE A 444 5.96 17.82 2.22
CA PHE A 444 4.65 17.21 2.46
C PHE A 444 4.25 17.26 3.94
N LEU A 445 5.14 16.88 4.85
CA LEU A 445 4.89 16.91 6.30
C LEU A 445 4.75 18.32 6.84
N SER A 446 5.50 19.29 6.32
CA SER A 446 5.39 20.70 6.73
C SER A 446 4.05 21.31 6.34
N SER A 447 3.46 20.87 5.22
CA SER A 447 2.14 21.28 4.76
C SER A 447 0.98 20.56 5.45
N ASN A 448 1.25 19.43 6.15
CA ASN A 448 0.26 18.56 6.78
C ASN A 448 0.65 18.21 8.22
N SER A 449 0.40 19.13 9.17
CA SER A 449 0.75 18.93 10.59
C SER A 449 0.13 17.67 11.22
N GLY A 450 -1.04 17.26 10.73
CA GLY A 450 -1.69 16.02 11.14
C GLY A 450 -0.88 14.76 10.80
N MET A 451 -0.22 14.73 9.63
CA MET A 451 0.70 13.65 9.25
C MET A 451 1.93 13.62 10.18
N ALA A 452 2.58 14.76 10.38
CA ALA A 452 3.77 14.86 11.22
C ALA A 452 3.53 14.39 12.67
N SER A 453 2.33 14.62 13.21
CA SER A 453 1.99 14.22 14.58
C SER A 453 1.71 12.73 14.76
N ARG A 454 1.28 12.02 13.71
CA ARG A 454 0.92 10.60 13.76
C ARG A 454 2.02 9.68 13.26
N PHE A 455 2.81 10.14 12.30
CA PHE A 455 4.00 9.45 11.80
C PHE A 455 5.23 9.98 12.52
N ASN A 456 5.43 9.54 13.74
CA ASN A 456 6.40 10.10 14.69
C ASN A 456 7.75 9.38 14.71
N GLU A 457 7.83 8.17 14.13
CA GLU A 457 9.07 7.41 14.07
C GLU A 457 9.65 7.43 12.65
N THR A 458 10.90 7.84 12.51
CA THR A 458 11.56 7.97 11.21
C THR A 458 12.68 6.96 11.03
N VAL A 459 12.66 6.26 9.90
CA VAL A 459 13.73 5.36 9.44
C VAL A 459 14.32 5.96 8.17
N THR A 460 15.59 6.33 8.22
CA THR A 460 16.29 6.95 7.09
C THR A 460 17.12 5.91 6.34
N PHE A 461 16.92 5.85 5.04
CA PHE A 461 17.61 4.99 4.09
C PHE A 461 18.60 5.84 3.30
N ARG A 462 19.89 5.74 3.65
CA ARG A 462 20.95 6.41 2.91
C ARG A 462 21.21 5.74 1.57
N ASP A 463 21.85 6.45 0.67
CA ASP A 463 22.37 5.84 -0.54
C ASP A 463 23.45 4.80 -0.23
N TYR A 464 23.46 3.72 -1.03
CA TYR A 464 24.51 2.72 -0.96
C TYR A 464 25.85 3.31 -1.42
N LYS A 465 26.92 2.95 -0.71
CA LYS A 465 28.29 3.29 -1.11
C LYS A 465 28.71 2.42 -2.30
N ALA A 466 29.80 2.82 -2.95
CA ALA A 466 30.34 2.10 -4.11
C ALA A 466 30.62 0.61 -3.85
N ASP A 467 31.23 0.31 -2.71
CA ASP A 467 31.53 -1.08 -2.31
C ASP A 467 30.25 -1.87 -2.05
N GLU A 468 29.23 -1.23 -1.47
CA GLU A 468 27.93 -1.85 -1.20
C GLU A 468 27.19 -2.16 -2.51
N LEU A 469 27.21 -1.25 -3.49
CA LEU A 469 26.64 -1.48 -4.82
C LEU A 469 27.35 -2.64 -5.54
N THR A 470 28.67 -2.69 -5.43
CA THR A 470 29.49 -3.79 -5.97
C THR A 470 29.09 -5.12 -5.34
N GLU A 471 28.95 -5.16 -4.02
CA GLU A 471 28.55 -6.37 -3.30
C GLU A 471 27.11 -6.79 -3.65
N ILE A 472 26.18 -5.84 -3.81
CA ILE A 472 24.82 -6.12 -4.27
C ILE A 472 24.85 -6.76 -5.67
N PHE A 473 25.69 -6.25 -6.58
CA PHE A 473 25.84 -6.83 -7.91
C PHE A 473 26.37 -8.26 -7.86
N ARG A 474 27.42 -8.51 -7.06
CA ARG A 474 27.99 -9.87 -6.87
C ARG A 474 26.94 -10.86 -6.34
N ARG A 475 26.11 -10.43 -5.39
CA ARG A 475 25.03 -11.27 -4.85
C ARG A 475 23.95 -11.55 -5.91
N GLN A 476 23.64 -10.58 -6.77
CA GLN A 476 22.74 -10.82 -7.90
C GLN A 476 23.31 -11.81 -8.90
N VAL A 477 24.59 -11.67 -9.26
CA VAL A 477 25.30 -12.63 -10.14
C VAL A 477 25.22 -14.05 -9.59
N LYS A 478 25.50 -14.23 -8.29
CA LYS A 478 25.39 -15.56 -7.64
C LYS A 478 23.96 -16.10 -7.64
N LYS A 479 22.96 -15.22 -7.44
CA LYS A 479 21.54 -15.59 -7.42
C LYS A 479 21.07 -16.10 -8.78
N GLU A 480 21.59 -15.53 -9.86
CA GLU A 480 21.34 -15.98 -11.24
C GLU A 480 22.21 -17.17 -11.66
N HIS A 481 22.94 -17.78 -10.72
CA HIS A 481 23.87 -18.90 -10.99
C HIS A 481 24.97 -18.56 -12.01
N LEU A 482 25.41 -17.29 -12.02
CA LEU A 482 26.46 -16.77 -12.87
C LEU A 482 27.72 -16.52 -12.05
N THR A 483 28.87 -16.38 -12.75
CA THR A 483 30.16 -16.00 -12.20
C THR A 483 30.74 -14.84 -13.02
N LEU A 484 31.67 -14.10 -12.43
CA LEU A 484 32.41 -13.04 -13.11
C LEU A 484 33.79 -13.57 -13.47
N ASP A 485 34.32 -13.20 -14.65
CA ASP A 485 35.72 -13.38 -14.92
C ASP A 485 36.58 -12.35 -14.16
N GLU A 486 37.90 -12.52 -14.17
CA GLU A 486 38.81 -11.62 -13.43
C GLU A 486 38.76 -10.18 -13.90
N GLU A 487 38.56 -9.95 -15.20
CA GLU A 487 38.46 -8.61 -15.77
C GLU A 487 37.14 -7.95 -15.40
N ALA A 488 36.01 -8.70 -15.41
CA ALA A 488 34.72 -8.22 -14.99
C ALA A 488 34.72 -7.87 -13.49
N GLU A 489 35.37 -8.71 -12.65
CA GLU A 489 35.46 -8.46 -11.21
C GLU A 489 36.26 -7.18 -10.90
N ALA A 490 37.33 -6.91 -11.61
CA ALA A 490 38.09 -5.67 -11.49
C ALA A 490 37.28 -4.46 -12.04
N PHE A 491 36.56 -4.65 -13.14
CA PHE A 491 35.78 -3.61 -13.80
C PHE A 491 34.59 -3.13 -12.96
N ILE A 492 33.86 -4.05 -12.32
CA ILE A 492 32.62 -3.66 -11.57
C ILE A 492 32.95 -2.71 -10.42
N ARG A 493 34.11 -2.84 -9.77
CA ARG A 493 34.49 -1.91 -8.69
C ARG A 493 34.62 -0.48 -9.21
N ASN A 494 35.31 -0.30 -10.32
CA ASN A 494 35.46 1.01 -10.94
C ASN A 494 34.15 1.53 -11.50
N TYR A 495 33.33 0.66 -12.07
CA TYR A 495 32.02 0.99 -12.61
C TYR A 495 31.09 1.56 -11.54
N PHE A 496 30.94 0.87 -10.39
CA PHE A 496 30.08 1.34 -9.31
C PHE A 496 30.69 2.50 -8.53
N SER A 497 32.03 2.61 -8.44
CA SER A 497 32.69 3.79 -7.88
C SER A 497 32.38 5.04 -8.70
N LYS A 498 32.48 4.95 -10.02
CA LYS A 498 32.12 6.03 -10.93
C LYS A 498 30.64 6.39 -10.79
N MET A 499 29.75 5.40 -10.79
CA MET A 499 28.31 5.60 -10.63
C MET A 499 27.97 6.31 -9.32
N TYR A 500 28.61 5.93 -8.21
CA TYR A 500 28.42 6.57 -6.91
C TYR A 500 28.92 8.01 -6.89
N LEU A 501 30.09 8.30 -7.46
CA LEU A 501 30.67 9.64 -7.52
C LEU A 501 29.84 10.60 -8.37
N THR A 502 29.16 10.08 -9.38
CA THR A 502 28.38 10.88 -10.33
C THR A 502 26.87 10.81 -10.05
N ARG A 503 26.49 10.30 -8.88
CA ARG A 503 25.09 10.17 -8.49
C ARG A 503 24.38 11.51 -8.40
N THR A 504 23.14 11.52 -8.89
CA THR A 504 22.23 12.66 -8.75
C THR A 504 21.42 12.55 -7.48
N ARG A 505 20.64 13.59 -7.14
CA ARG A 505 19.71 13.56 -5.98
C ARG A 505 18.71 12.41 -6.03
N ASN A 506 18.33 11.96 -7.24
CA ASN A 506 17.39 10.85 -7.46
C ASN A 506 18.14 9.55 -7.82
N PHE A 507 19.28 9.31 -7.22
CA PHE A 507 20.09 8.13 -7.49
C PHE A 507 19.32 6.83 -7.25
N GLY A 508 19.30 5.95 -8.23
CA GLY A 508 18.48 4.73 -8.24
C GLY A 508 19.00 3.57 -7.39
N ASN A 509 20.21 3.70 -6.80
CA ASN A 509 20.77 2.72 -5.86
C ASN A 509 20.74 1.27 -6.40
N ALA A 510 20.18 0.32 -5.66
CA ALA A 510 20.05 -1.08 -6.08
C ALA A 510 19.18 -1.27 -7.34
N ARG A 511 18.37 -0.28 -7.74
CA ARG A 511 17.64 -0.31 -9.02
C ARG A 511 18.63 -0.16 -10.18
N GLU A 512 19.66 0.74 -10.03
CA GLU A 512 20.72 0.87 -11.03
C GLU A 512 21.58 -0.39 -11.13
N VAL A 513 21.86 -1.04 -9.99
CA VAL A 513 22.57 -2.33 -9.97
C VAL A 513 21.77 -3.39 -10.73
N ARG A 514 20.44 -3.45 -10.53
CA ARG A 514 19.57 -4.37 -11.27
C ARG A 514 19.56 -4.07 -12.76
N ASN A 515 19.45 -2.79 -13.14
CA ASN A 515 19.50 -2.38 -14.54
C ASN A 515 20.83 -2.75 -15.20
N ALA A 516 21.95 -2.66 -14.47
CA ALA A 516 23.27 -3.08 -14.94
C ALA A 516 23.33 -4.60 -15.13
N MET A 517 22.75 -5.36 -14.22
CA MET A 517 22.67 -6.83 -14.31
C MET A 517 21.82 -7.28 -15.49
N ASP A 518 20.64 -6.68 -15.67
CA ASP A 518 19.75 -7.00 -16.80
C ASP A 518 20.43 -6.72 -18.16
N ARG A 519 21.18 -5.61 -18.25
CA ARG A 519 21.99 -5.30 -19.43
C ARG A 519 23.09 -6.32 -19.66
N ALA A 520 23.81 -6.69 -18.61
CA ALA A 520 24.91 -7.66 -18.70
C ALA A 520 24.40 -9.03 -19.19
N ILE A 521 23.28 -9.51 -18.68
CA ILE A 521 22.68 -10.77 -19.13
C ILE A 521 22.24 -10.67 -20.60
N LYS A 522 21.62 -9.54 -21.00
CA LYS A 522 21.24 -9.31 -22.39
C LYS A 522 22.46 -9.33 -23.34
N ASN A 523 23.53 -8.61 -22.97
CA ASN A 523 24.76 -8.54 -23.76
C ASN A 523 25.46 -9.91 -23.85
N GLN A 524 25.49 -10.66 -22.72
CA GLN A 524 25.97 -12.04 -22.71
C GLN A 524 25.21 -12.89 -23.73
N GLY A 525 23.86 -12.78 -23.75
CA GLY A 525 23.02 -13.50 -24.71
C GLY A 525 23.38 -13.19 -26.17
N VAL A 526 23.62 -11.92 -26.48
CA VAL A 526 24.06 -11.50 -27.83
C VAL A 526 25.43 -12.12 -28.17
N ARG A 527 26.42 -11.95 -27.28
CA ARG A 527 27.78 -12.52 -27.46
C ARG A 527 27.76 -14.03 -27.68
N LEU A 528 26.98 -14.76 -26.88
CA LEU A 528 26.87 -16.22 -27.00
C LEU A 528 26.18 -16.64 -28.30
N LEU A 529 25.22 -15.88 -28.82
CA LEU A 529 24.59 -16.15 -30.09
C LEU A 529 25.56 -15.95 -31.26
N GLU A 530 26.44 -14.96 -31.21
CA GLU A 530 27.45 -14.69 -32.21
C GLU A 530 28.52 -15.78 -32.21
N LEU A 531 28.92 -16.30 -31.02
CA LEU A 531 29.92 -17.38 -30.91
C LEU A 531 29.32 -18.75 -31.25
N LYS A 532 28.00 -18.92 -31.18
CA LYS A 532 27.38 -20.23 -31.40
C LYS A 532 27.61 -20.75 -32.81
N GLY A 533 28.33 -21.87 -32.90
CA GLY A 533 28.71 -22.49 -34.17
C GLY A 533 30.13 -22.17 -34.61
N THR A 534 30.89 -21.38 -33.85
CA THR A 534 32.32 -21.16 -34.02
C THR A 534 33.12 -22.13 -33.13
N PRO A 535 34.42 -22.37 -33.46
CA PRO A 535 35.30 -23.21 -32.62
C PRO A 535 35.51 -22.64 -31.22
N ASP A 536 35.29 -21.36 -31.02
CA ASP A 536 35.52 -20.64 -29.75
C ASP A 536 34.34 -20.74 -28.76
N TYR A 537 33.23 -21.38 -29.17
CA TYR A 537 32.08 -21.57 -28.29
C TYR A 537 32.29 -22.73 -27.31
N ASP A 538 32.26 -22.42 -26.02
CA ASP A 538 32.18 -23.42 -24.95
C ASP A 538 30.90 -23.26 -24.12
N ALA A 539 30.26 -24.37 -23.81
CA ALA A 539 29.01 -24.38 -23.02
C ALA A 539 29.18 -23.78 -21.60
N SER A 540 30.38 -23.78 -21.04
CA SER A 540 30.68 -23.17 -19.74
C SER A 540 30.53 -21.65 -19.76
N MET A 541 30.69 -21.01 -20.92
CA MET A 541 30.56 -19.56 -21.10
C MET A 541 29.15 -19.02 -20.77
N VAL A 542 28.14 -19.90 -20.78
CA VAL A 542 26.77 -19.52 -20.39
C VAL A 542 26.67 -19.08 -18.94
N HIS A 543 27.60 -19.55 -18.09
CA HIS A 543 27.63 -19.21 -16.67
C HIS A 543 28.60 -18.08 -16.33
N VAL A 544 29.30 -17.49 -17.31
CA VAL A 544 30.31 -16.48 -17.07
C VAL A 544 29.96 -15.15 -17.72
N LEU A 545 29.88 -14.11 -16.90
CA LEU A 545 29.81 -12.72 -17.35
C LEU A 545 31.21 -12.16 -17.54
N THR A 546 31.45 -11.57 -18.69
CA THR A 546 32.69 -10.89 -19.02
C THR A 546 32.58 -9.38 -18.86
N ARG A 547 33.75 -8.71 -18.81
CA ARG A 547 33.77 -7.24 -18.82
C ARG A 547 32.93 -6.65 -19.97
N ALA A 548 33.03 -7.20 -21.18
CA ALA A 548 32.32 -6.72 -22.36
C ALA A 548 30.78 -6.79 -22.18
N ASP A 549 30.28 -7.81 -21.46
CA ASP A 549 28.85 -7.95 -21.17
C ASP A 549 28.34 -6.83 -20.24
N ILE A 550 29.15 -6.42 -19.25
CA ILE A 550 28.79 -5.37 -18.27
C ILE A 550 28.97 -3.98 -18.89
N GLU A 551 30.06 -3.76 -19.61
CA GLU A 551 30.42 -2.48 -20.22
C GLU A 551 29.45 -2.09 -21.34
N GLY A 552 29.04 -3.03 -22.17
CA GLY A 552 28.13 -2.84 -23.28
C GLY A 552 28.74 -2.07 -24.46
N GLU A 553 27.98 -1.89 -25.53
CA GLU A 553 28.46 -1.17 -26.72
C GLU A 553 28.55 0.35 -26.54
N GLU A 554 27.85 0.92 -25.55
CA GLU A 554 27.84 2.38 -25.33
C GLU A 554 29.21 2.91 -24.92
N SER A 555 30.06 2.12 -24.27
CA SER A 555 31.42 2.53 -23.91
C SER A 555 32.41 2.46 -25.08
N LYS A 556 32.11 1.72 -26.14
CA LYS A 556 32.95 1.68 -27.34
C LYS A 556 32.98 3.00 -28.10
N ASN A 557 32.02 3.91 -27.81
CA ASN A 557 31.90 5.23 -28.43
C ASN A 557 32.56 6.37 -27.62
N ILE A 558 33.26 6.07 -26.53
CA ILE A 558 34.00 7.11 -25.81
C ILE A 558 35.26 7.41 -26.61
N LYS A 559 35.34 8.62 -27.21
CA LYS A 559 36.54 9.12 -27.87
C LYS A 559 37.70 9.09 -26.87
N SER A 560 38.84 8.57 -27.26
CA SER A 560 40.04 8.66 -26.41
C SER A 560 40.45 10.12 -26.21
N LEU A 561 41.15 10.41 -25.10
CA LEU A 561 41.66 11.75 -24.82
C LEU A 561 42.46 12.32 -26.02
N ASP A 562 43.32 11.47 -26.64
CA ASP A 562 44.12 11.87 -27.78
C ASP A 562 43.29 12.32 -29.00
N VAL A 563 42.19 11.62 -29.27
CA VAL A 563 41.27 11.98 -30.33
C VAL A 563 40.56 13.32 -30.03
N VAL A 564 40.07 13.53 -28.78
CA VAL A 564 39.44 14.77 -28.40
C VAL A 564 40.43 15.95 -28.44
N LEU A 565 41.67 15.74 -28.01
CA LEU A 565 42.72 16.75 -28.07
C LEU A 565 43.19 17.03 -29.52
N ALA A 566 43.13 16.03 -30.39
CA ALA A 566 43.42 16.20 -31.82
C ALA A 566 42.33 17.06 -32.46
N GLU A 567 41.05 16.78 -32.20
CA GLU A 567 39.93 17.61 -32.66
C GLU A 567 40.00 19.06 -32.13
N LEU A 568 40.46 19.26 -30.89
CA LEU A 568 40.68 20.58 -30.30
C LEU A 568 41.75 21.37 -31.11
N ASN A 569 42.77 20.68 -31.68
CA ASN A 569 43.80 21.30 -32.48
C ASN A 569 43.32 21.81 -33.82
N GLU A 570 42.23 21.26 -34.38
CA GLU A 570 41.65 21.68 -35.65
C GLU A 570 41.00 23.06 -35.56
N PHE A 571 40.69 23.55 -34.37
CA PHE A 571 40.20 24.94 -34.23
C PHE A 571 41.30 25.94 -34.61
N VAL A 572 40.92 26.94 -35.39
CA VAL A 572 41.86 27.98 -35.81
C VAL A 572 42.12 28.97 -34.69
N GLY A 573 43.41 29.19 -34.37
CA GLY A 573 43.81 30.08 -33.28
C GLY A 573 43.62 29.46 -31.88
N MET A 574 43.51 30.29 -30.83
CA MET A 574 43.30 29.92 -29.43
C MET A 574 44.44 29.05 -28.86
N ASP A 575 45.70 29.24 -29.29
CA ASP A 575 46.80 28.37 -28.89
C ASP A 575 47.06 28.36 -27.37
N SER A 576 46.85 29.51 -26.69
CA SER A 576 46.97 29.56 -25.22
C SER A 576 45.87 28.73 -24.52
N VAL A 577 44.62 28.81 -25.04
CA VAL A 577 43.48 28.02 -24.45
C VAL A 577 43.70 26.53 -24.67
N LYS A 578 44.17 26.13 -25.86
CA LYS A 578 44.52 24.72 -26.14
C LYS A 578 45.60 24.21 -25.23
N ALA A 579 46.65 25.02 -24.96
CA ALA A 579 47.73 24.66 -24.06
C ALA A 579 47.21 24.49 -22.59
N GLU A 580 46.34 25.42 -22.15
CA GLU A 580 45.75 25.34 -20.82
C GLU A 580 44.83 24.14 -20.64
N ILE A 581 43.99 23.80 -21.63
CA ILE A 581 43.13 22.62 -21.61
C ILE A 581 43.97 21.34 -21.56
N ARG A 582 45.08 21.23 -22.29
CA ARG A 582 46.00 20.09 -22.23
C ARG A 582 46.69 19.98 -20.88
N ALA A 583 47.16 21.11 -20.33
CA ALA A 583 47.80 21.12 -19.02
C ALA A 583 46.80 20.68 -17.94
N LEU A 584 45.59 21.14 -18.01
CA LEU A 584 44.49 20.75 -17.09
C LEU A 584 44.16 19.25 -17.23
N ALA A 585 44.02 18.75 -18.47
CA ALA A 585 43.72 17.35 -18.72
C ALA A 585 44.85 16.44 -18.20
N ASN A 586 46.11 16.77 -18.46
CA ASN A 586 47.28 16.01 -17.98
C ASN A 586 47.35 16.05 -16.43
N LYS A 587 47.10 17.17 -15.79
CA LYS A 587 47.07 17.29 -14.35
C LYS A 587 46.00 16.38 -13.75
N ILE A 588 44.78 16.40 -14.25
CA ILE A 588 43.66 15.56 -13.75
C ILE A 588 43.97 14.07 -13.98
N ALA A 589 44.54 13.71 -15.14
CA ALA A 589 44.96 12.33 -15.42
C ALA A 589 46.03 11.84 -14.44
N MET A 590 47.02 12.68 -14.14
CA MET A 590 48.09 12.35 -13.16
C MET A 590 47.53 12.27 -11.73
N ASP A 591 46.70 13.19 -11.32
CA ASP A 591 46.05 13.15 -9.98
C ASP A 591 45.22 11.85 -9.83
N LYS A 592 44.56 11.38 -10.88
CA LYS A 592 43.84 10.12 -10.89
C LYS A 592 44.80 8.89 -10.79
N GLU A 593 45.87 8.86 -11.52
CA GLU A 593 46.87 7.78 -11.39
C GLU A 593 47.47 7.73 -9.98
N MET A 594 47.76 8.89 -9.37
CA MET A 594 48.29 8.95 -8.00
C MET A 594 47.25 8.44 -6.96
N MET A 595 45.94 8.69 -7.16
CA MET A 595 44.89 8.10 -6.36
C MET A 595 44.79 6.58 -6.51
N GLU A 596 44.89 6.08 -7.75
CA GLU A 596 44.84 4.62 -8.04
C GLU A 596 46.01 3.90 -7.42
N MET A 597 47.18 4.57 -7.30
CA MET A 597 48.39 4.06 -6.64
C MET A 597 48.37 4.18 -5.11
N GLY A 598 47.36 4.79 -4.52
CA GLY A 598 47.23 5.01 -3.06
C GLY A 598 48.26 5.99 -2.48
N ILE A 599 48.83 6.88 -3.30
CA ILE A 599 49.89 7.81 -2.92
C ILE A 599 49.33 9.13 -2.38
N ALA A 600 48.08 9.42 -2.61
CA ALA A 600 47.43 10.65 -2.11
C ALA A 600 46.01 10.37 -1.58
N ASP A 601 45.75 10.88 -0.37
CA ASP A 601 44.37 11.11 0.14
C ASP A 601 43.79 12.32 -0.58
N ALA A 602 43.57 12.24 -1.89
CA ALA A 602 43.11 13.36 -2.67
C ALA A 602 41.57 13.28 -2.84
N GLU A 603 40.87 14.13 -2.17
CA GLU A 603 39.51 14.53 -2.63
C GLU A 603 39.65 15.12 -4.03
N VAL A 604 38.80 14.67 -4.97
CA VAL A 604 38.72 15.26 -6.31
C VAL A 604 38.48 16.77 -6.17
N THR A 605 39.47 17.57 -6.44
CA THR A 605 39.34 19.04 -6.32
C THR A 605 38.27 19.52 -7.31
N PRO A 606 37.22 20.19 -6.87
CA PRO A 606 36.19 20.69 -7.77
C PRO A 606 36.83 21.66 -8.79
N VAL A 607 36.60 21.39 -10.07
CA VAL A 607 37.17 22.20 -11.16
C VAL A 607 36.13 23.25 -11.55
N HIS A 608 36.43 24.51 -11.23
CA HIS A 608 35.66 25.67 -11.70
C HIS A 608 36.52 26.47 -12.69
N ILE A 609 35.96 26.80 -13.85
CA ILE A 609 36.67 27.43 -14.94
C ILE A 609 35.95 28.74 -15.31
N VAL A 610 36.71 29.80 -15.52
CA VAL A 610 36.23 31.08 -16.02
C VAL A 610 36.73 31.23 -17.45
N LEU A 611 35.78 31.34 -18.41
CA LEU A 611 36.08 31.61 -19.82
C LEU A 611 35.86 33.12 -20.11
N THR A 612 36.94 33.83 -20.44
CA THR A 612 36.89 35.26 -20.75
C THR A 612 37.13 35.48 -22.25
N GLY A 613 36.46 36.45 -22.81
CA GLY A 613 36.61 36.80 -24.22
C GLY A 613 35.42 37.57 -24.80
N ASN A 614 35.60 38.25 -25.91
CA ASN A 614 34.57 38.99 -26.58
C ASN A 614 33.43 38.10 -27.12
N PRO A 615 32.27 38.63 -27.47
CA PRO A 615 31.22 37.86 -28.14
C PRO A 615 31.75 37.22 -29.43
N GLY A 616 31.34 35.96 -29.71
CA GLY A 616 31.72 35.26 -30.94
C GLY A 616 33.14 34.61 -30.91
N THR A 617 33.88 34.64 -29.80
CA THR A 617 35.20 34.01 -29.67
C THR A 617 35.19 32.52 -29.41
N GLY A 618 34.02 31.87 -29.42
CA GLY A 618 33.89 30.40 -29.28
C GLY A 618 33.84 29.89 -27.84
N LYS A 619 33.46 30.73 -26.85
CA LYS A 619 33.37 30.31 -25.43
C LYS A 619 32.47 29.07 -25.19
N THR A 620 31.28 29.06 -25.79
CA THR A 620 30.35 27.93 -25.71
C THR A 620 30.93 26.68 -26.38
N THR A 621 31.61 26.83 -27.50
CA THR A 621 32.25 25.74 -28.23
C THR A 621 33.36 25.11 -27.36
N ILE A 622 34.17 25.94 -26.69
CA ILE A 622 35.20 25.49 -25.76
C ILE A 622 34.59 24.79 -24.56
N ALA A 623 33.48 25.29 -24.00
CA ALA A 623 32.76 24.60 -22.90
C ALA A 623 32.29 23.20 -23.31
N CYS A 624 31.76 23.04 -24.55
CA CYS A 624 31.40 21.72 -25.08
C CYS A 624 32.62 20.80 -25.21
N LYS A 625 33.74 21.31 -25.72
CA LYS A 625 34.98 20.53 -25.85
C LYS A 625 35.57 20.15 -24.48
N LEU A 626 35.48 21.00 -23.49
CA LEU A 626 35.84 20.67 -22.10
C LEU A 626 34.97 19.50 -21.56
N GLY A 627 33.68 19.46 -21.88
CA GLY A 627 32.81 18.35 -21.58
C GLY A 627 33.31 17.02 -22.16
N GLU A 628 33.68 17.02 -23.45
CA GLU A 628 34.25 15.85 -24.12
C GLU A 628 35.61 15.44 -23.50
N VAL A 629 36.49 16.39 -23.17
CA VAL A 629 37.77 16.14 -22.50
C VAL A 629 37.55 15.52 -21.12
N PHE A 630 36.68 16.10 -20.30
CA PHE A 630 36.41 15.60 -18.94
C PHE A 630 35.76 14.22 -18.95
N LYS A 631 34.94 13.91 -19.96
CA LYS A 631 34.40 12.57 -20.19
C LYS A 631 35.51 11.61 -20.59
N ALA A 632 36.39 11.99 -21.50
CA ALA A 632 37.48 11.15 -21.98
C ALA A 632 38.48 10.78 -20.88
N ILE A 633 38.80 11.68 -19.95
CA ILE A 633 39.63 11.39 -18.76
C ILE A 633 38.88 10.71 -17.64
N GLY A 634 37.54 10.54 -17.77
CA GLY A 634 36.69 9.93 -16.76
C GLY A 634 36.42 10.78 -15.52
N LEU A 635 36.60 12.13 -15.62
CA LEU A 635 36.24 13.08 -14.58
C LEU A 635 34.71 13.27 -14.52
N LEU A 636 34.06 13.35 -15.68
CA LEU A 636 32.61 13.43 -15.80
C LEU A 636 32.04 12.20 -16.52
N PRO A 637 30.87 11.70 -16.12
CA PRO A 637 30.24 10.56 -16.78
C PRO A 637 29.69 10.89 -18.17
N THR A 638 29.32 12.15 -18.40
CA THR A 638 28.76 12.62 -19.67
C THR A 638 29.49 13.86 -20.16
N ASP A 639 29.43 14.09 -21.47
CA ASP A 639 29.89 15.29 -22.13
C ASP A 639 28.83 16.39 -22.19
N LYS A 640 27.71 16.21 -21.50
CA LYS A 640 26.59 17.14 -21.45
C LYS A 640 27.01 18.50 -20.95
N VAL A 641 26.68 19.55 -21.70
CA VAL A 641 26.84 20.96 -21.29
C VAL A 641 25.45 21.57 -21.22
N VAL A 642 25.07 22.07 -20.05
CA VAL A 642 23.81 22.76 -19.83
C VAL A 642 24.08 24.26 -19.79
N GLU A 643 23.67 24.95 -20.83
CA GLU A 643 23.83 26.41 -20.95
C GLU A 643 22.69 27.14 -20.25
N LYS A 644 23.02 28.08 -19.37
CA LYS A 644 22.08 28.93 -18.65
C LYS A 644 22.51 30.39 -18.73
N GLU A 645 21.53 31.27 -18.87
CA GLU A 645 21.69 32.72 -18.77
C GLU A 645 21.02 33.24 -17.48
N ARG A 646 21.23 34.52 -17.18
CA ARG A 646 20.59 35.21 -16.03
C ARG A 646 19.10 34.89 -15.90
N LYS A 647 18.33 34.98 -16.98
CA LYS A 647 16.88 34.76 -17.00
C LYS A 647 16.46 33.35 -16.54
N HIS A 648 17.36 32.37 -16.65
CA HIS A 648 17.13 30.99 -16.24
C HIS A 648 17.53 30.71 -14.77
N LEU A 649 18.30 31.63 -14.16
CA LEU A 649 18.86 31.46 -12.81
C LEU A 649 18.27 32.42 -11.79
N ILE A 650 17.82 33.62 -12.22
CA ILE A 650 17.29 34.67 -11.32
C ILE A 650 15.81 34.90 -11.63
N SER A 651 14.96 34.70 -10.62
CA SER A 651 13.53 35.04 -10.67
C SER A 651 13.28 36.49 -10.29
N THR A 652 12.22 37.07 -10.84
CA THR A 652 11.69 38.38 -10.40
C THR A 652 10.89 38.27 -9.11
N TYR A 653 10.55 37.06 -8.67
CA TYR A 653 9.79 36.81 -7.45
C TYR A 653 10.71 36.40 -6.29
N GLN A 654 10.39 36.85 -5.09
CA GLN A 654 11.14 36.48 -3.87
C GLN A 654 11.04 34.98 -3.62
N ASN A 655 12.15 34.35 -3.21
CA ASN A 655 12.30 32.93 -2.88
C ASN A 655 12.23 31.92 -4.06
N GLU A 656 12.13 32.36 -5.32
CA GLU A 656 12.16 31.44 -6.48
C GLU A 656 13.56 31.29 -7.10
N THR A 657 14.44 32.24 -6.90
CA THR A 657 15.81 32.21 -7.42
C THR A 657 16.56 30.96 -6.97
N ALA A 658 16.48 30.59 -5.69
CA ALA A 658 17.12 29.38 -5.17
C ALA A 658 16.62 28.09 -5.88
N LYS A 659 15.31 28.01 -6.13
CA LYS A 659 14.70 26.87 -6.84
C LYS A 659 15.18 26.78 -8.30
N LEU A 660 15.32 27.93 -8.96
CA LEU A 660 15.83 27.97 -10.34
C LEU A 660 17.29 27.56 -10.42
N VAL A 661 18.12 28.02 -9.48
CA VAL A 661 19.52 27.62 -9.39
C VAL A 661 19.64 26.12 -9.08
N ASP A 662 18.90 25.61 -8.09
CA ASP A 662 18.86 24.18 -7.78
C ASP A 662 18.49 23.35 -8.99
N LYS A 663 17.43 23.76 -9.72
CA LYS A 663 17.00 23.08 -10.94
C LYS A 663 18.09 23.07 -12.03
N ALA A 664 18.76 24.20 -12.22
CA ALA A 664 19.86 24.30 -13.21
C ALA A 664 21.04 23.41 -12.82
N CYS A 665 21.38 23.34 -11.54
CA CYS A 665 22.40 22.42 -11.02
C CYS A 665 21.98 20.95 -11.21
N ASP A 666 20.74 20.61 -10.89
CA ASP A 666 20.21 19.24 -11.09
C ASP A 666 20.22 18.84 -12.58
N GLU A 667 19.86 19.75 -13.48
CA GLU A 667 19.94 19.52 -14.92
C GLU A 667 21.37 19.29 -15.42
N ALA A 668 22.36 19.93 -14.79
CA ALA A 668 23.76 19.82 -15.18
C ALA A 668 24.54 18.69 -14.47
N MET A 669 23.90 17.97 -13.56
CA MET A 669 24.54 16.87 -12.82
C MET A 669 25.13 15.84 -13.78
N GLY A 670 26.39 15.44 -13.49
CA GLY A 670 27.17 14.51 -14.31
C GLY A 670 27.78 15.14 -15.58
N GLY A 671 27.58 16.45 -15.80
CA GLY A 671 28.11 17.22 -16.90
C GLY A 671 28.64 18.59 -16.43
N ILE A 672 28.53 19.58 -17.31
CA ILE A 672 29.01 20.96 -17.08
C ILE A 672 27.81 21.90 -17.03
N LEU A 673 27.70 22.73 -15.98
CA LEU A 673 26.83 23.91 -15.96
C LEU A 673 27.61 25.08 -16.55
N PHE A 674 27.28 25.51 -17.75
CA PHE A 674 27.85 26.66 -18.40
C PHE A 674 26.94 27.88 -18.20
N ILE A 675 27.42 28.87 -17.48
CA ILE A 675 26.69 30.11 -17.23
C ILE A 675 27.23 31.15 -18.22
N ASP A 676 26.43 31.42 -19.24
CA ASP A 676 26.82 32.47 -20.21
C ASP A 676 26.49 33.85 -19.68
N GLU A 677 27.32 34.80 -20.02
CA GLU A 677 27.24 36.20 -19.54
C GLU A 677 27.12 36.27 -17.99
N ALA A 678 27.95 35.48 -17.27
CA ALA A 678 27.90 35.37 -15.81
C ALA A 678 27.98 36.74 -15.07
N TYR A 679 28.60 37.75 -15.71
CA TYR A 679 28.62 39.14 -15.18
C TYR A 679 27.21 39.75 -15.04
N ALA A 680 26.26 39.28 -15.82
CA ALA A 680 24.86 39.72 -15.74
C ALA A 680 24.15 39.26 -14.44
N LEU A 681 24.70 38.28 -13.72
CA LEU A 681 24.17 37.85 -12.46
C LEU A 681 24.37 38.86 -11.33
N MET A 682 25.39 39.73 -11.44
CA MET A 682 25.59 40.82 -10.48
C MET A 682 24.49 41.87 -10.69
N PRO A 683 23.83 42.31 -9.59
CA PRO A 683 22.95 43.47 -9.70
C PRO A 683 23.82 44.65 -10.16
N CYS A 684 23.40 45.37 -11.19
CA CYS A 684 23.98 46.60 -11.59
C CYS A 684 23.93 47.56 -10.38
N LEU A 685 25.03 47.75 -9.70
CA LEU A 685 25.17 48.88 -8.77
C LEU A 685 24.90 50.13 -9.62
N LEU A 686 23.69 50.62 -9.55
CA LEU A 686 23.33 51.94 -10.04
C LEU A 686 24.30 52.91 -9.33
N TYR A 687 25.29 53.39 -10.03
CA TYR A 687 25.95 54.62 -9.64
C TYR A 687 24.85 55.63 -9.41
N PRO A 688 24.71 56.22 -8.25
CA PRO A 688 23.84 57.38 -8.11
C PRO A 688 24.30 58.39 -9.12
N SER A 689 23.46 58.67 -10.12
CA SER A 689 23.68 59.82 -10.98
C SER A 689 23.90 61.06 -10.08
N PRO A 690 24.96 61.83 -10.27
CA PRO A 690 25.07 63.07 -9.53
C PRO A 690 23.83 63.92 -9.89
N SER A 691 22.99 64.13 -8.87
CA SER A 691 21.87 65.07 -9.01
C SER A 691 22.42 66.45 -9.36
N PRO A 692 21.75 67.20 -10.27
CA PRO A 692 22.18 68.51 -10.68
C PRO A 692 22.24 69.51 -9.57
#